data_f7fde3f96ce7a15ed8593efe41e7b85d
#
_entry.id   f7fde3f96ce7a15ed8593efe41e7b85d
#
_cell.length_a   1.000
_cell.length_b   1.000
_cell.length_c   1.000
_cell.angle_alpha   90.00
_cell.angle_beta   90.00
_cell.angle_gamma   90.00
#
_symmetry.space_group_name_H-M   'P 1'
#
loop_
_entity.id
_entity.type
_entity.pdbx_description
1 polymer ?
#
loop_
_entity_poly.entity_id
_entity_poly.type
_entity_poly.pdbx_seq_one_letter_code
_entity_poly.pdbx_strand_id
1 'polypeptide(L)'
;MSPRTSHVAGIALFFLSLTAQAPAAADKFPAISFAKLDGHVGAQLSPGGQQLAFFHPVDGRLSLFVHDFASGDVVRIPPGEELEYSWLRWVDDNTIVISMTYTAARQLVLTVETRLMSLDLRKNEMISIVKPAETQAHHDSRVVKRDLPPPQIQDDVVAWLPDDPAHILVELDEDADGASEVRQIDVATGEYEIVREDARGVQGWMADASGEIRFGYGFKGSKFEARLSNTDGSWEILTKADWYEDGWFPEAFTDDPSRIYVSGPGEFGTRELRILNIDDGTFGETVFSDEAFDLEGLVSHPVTGRPAGVSYIGHRREYRYFDEQLSSLQASLDKILPDSTNKIASMSADARRLLIESSSDTNPGVLYILDLDLKTMEMYGRKNQAIEPDAMRPVTPVQYHSADGTIIPAYLTLPAVADPRNLPAIVLPHGGPTARDDQSFWFLSQFLASRGYAVLQPNFRGSTGYGYAFQEAGLKQWGGLMQDDVAAGALWLVDQNIADKDRICIVGWSYGGYAAAMGLAKTPELYQCGISINGLYNLPQLIADDKGYVGGSSWVKHIGLDGEGSRSVSPFHQAESVTSPLLIIYTKDDGRVPTSQAKAMHKRLRRAKSPVTLLELESGGHSLNNETARLRALERIEQFLNETLKSN
;
A
#
# COMPACT_ATOMS: atom_id res chain seq x y z
N MET A 1 -72.52 60.10 -18.12
CA MET A 1 -71.72 58.90 -18.46
C MET A 1 -70.25 59.29 -18.31
N SER A 2 -69.65 58.90 -17.23
CA SER A 2 -68.29 59.31 -16.81
C SER A 2 -67.30 58.22 -17.18
N PRO A 3 -66.10 58.52 -17.69
CA PRO A 3 -65.05 57.51 -17.92
C PRO A 3 -64.20 57.34 -16.67
N ARG A 4 -63.94 56.09 -16.33
CA ARG A 4 -63.05 55.67 -15.26
C ARG A 4 -61.58 55.82 -15.69
N THR A 5 -60.80 56.51 -14.91
CA THR A 5 -59.33 56.61 -15.00
C THR A 5 -58.71 55.40 -14.32
N SER A 6 -57.89 54.66 -15.04
CA SER A 6 -57.05 53.56 -14.53
C SER A 6 -55.68 54.12 -14.07
N HIS A 7 -55.34 53.91 -12.81
CA HIS A 7 -53.99 54.18 -12.29
C HIS A 7 -53.09 53.00 -12.60
N VAL A 8 -52.01 53.28 -13.32
CA VAL A 8 -50.88 52.34 -13.51
C VAL A 8 -49.86 52.67 -12.40
N ALA A 9 -49.67 51.70 -11.49
CA ALA A 9 -48.62 51.78 -10.48
C ALA A 9 -47.33 51.26 -11.10
N GLY A 10 -46.34 52.14 -11.17
CA GLY A 10 -44.98 51.80 -11.61
C GLY A 10 -44.23 51.00 -10.50
N ILE A 11 -43.81 49.80 -10.81
CA ILE A 11 -42.91 49.03 -9.95
C ILE A 11 -41.46 49.45 -10.30
N ALA A 12 -40.81 50.12 -9.34
CA ALA A 12 -39.37 50.39 -9.43
C ALA A 12 -38.59 49.13 -9.04
N LEU A 13 -37.93 48.49 -9.99
CA LEU A 13 -36.95 47.40 -9.75
C LEU A 13 -35.66 48.03 -9.18
N PHE A 14 -35.41 47.79 -7.90
CA PHE A 14 -34.09 48.00 -7.30
C PHE A 14 -33.18 46.84 -7.73
N PHE A 15 -32.20 47.11 -8.59
CA PHE A 15 -31.06 46.24 -8.80
C PHE A 15 -30.13 46.33 -7.60
N LEU A 16 -30.17 45.38 -6.69
CA LEU A 16 -29.09 45.14 -5.75
C LEU A 16 -27.92 44.54 -6.54
N SER A 17 -26.88 45.32 -6.78
CA SER A 17 -25.59 44.79 -7.23
C SER A 17 -24.94 44.02 -6.07
N LEU A 18 -25.11 42.69 -6.04
CA LEU A 18 -24.23 41.83 -5.26
C LEU A 18 -22.83 41.92 -5.87
N THR A 19 -21.96 42.73 -5.28
CA THR A 19 -20.52 42.57 -5.46
C THR A 19 -20.12 41.26 -4.82
N ALA A 20 -19.90 40.22 -5.64
CA ALA A 20 -19.24 39.01 -5.20
C ALA A 20 -17.85 39.41 -4.71
N GLN A 21 -17.67 39.51 -3.41
CA GLN A 21 -16.34 39.57 -2.81
C GLN A 21 -15.63 38.30 -3.23
N ALA A 22 -14.46 38.44 -3.89
CA ALA A 22 -13.56 37.32 -4.10
C ALA A 22 -13.31 36.67 -2.75
N PRO A 23 -13.38 35.33 -2.65
CA PRO A 23 -13.07 34.64 -1.41
C PRO A 23 -11.66 35.07 -0.99
N ALA A 24 -11.53 35.57 0.24
CA ALA A 24 -10.23 35.79 0.86
C ALA A 24 -9.39 34.55 0.65
N ALA A 25 -8.10 34.71 0.33
CA ALA A 25 -7.19 33.56 0.21
C ALA A 25 -7.40 32.69 1.46
N ALA A 26 -7.93 31.48 1.25
CA ALA A 26 -8.20 30.58 2.35
C ALA A 26 -6.88 30.38 3.08
N ASP A 27 -6.87 30.57 4.40
CA ASP A 27 -5.70 30.32 5.22
C ASP A 27 -5.15 28.94 4.88
N LYS A 28 -3.86 28.89 4.52
CA LYS A 28 -3.22 27.62 4.15
C LYS A 28 -3.37 26.61 5.29
N PHE A 29 -3.91 25.46 4.97
CA PHE A 29 -4.07 24.39 5.96
C PHE A 29 -2.69 24.02 6.55
N PRO A 30 -2.51 23.92 7.87
CA PRO A 30 -1.20 23.74 8.48
C PRO A 30 -0.47 22.48 7.98
N ALA A 31 0.82 22.55 7.69
CA ALA A 31 1.61 21.40 7.27
C ALA A 31 1.58 20.24 8.30
N ILE A 32 1.51 20.59 9.59
CA ILE A 32 1.42 19.62 10.67
C ILE A 32 0.20 18.71 10.55
N SER A 33 -0.93 19.20 10.01
CA SER A 33 -2.13 18.38 9.81
C SER A 33 -1.90 17.22 8.84
N PHE A 34 -1.12 17.46 7.77
CA PHE A 34 -0.75 16.43 6.80
C PHE A 34 0.41 15.54 7.30
N ALA A 35 1.15 16.01 8.29
CA ALA A 35 2.24 15.23 8.90
C ALA A 35 1.74 14.24 9.95
N LYS A 36 0.54 14.44 10.49
CA LYS A 36 -0.07 13.50 11.43
C LYS A 36 -0.20 12.11 10.82
N LEU A 37 0.17 11.10 11.62
CA LEU A 37 -0.10 9.70 11.29
C LEU A 37 -1.57 9.38 11.54
N ASP A 38 -2.08 8.43 10.77
CA ASP A 38 -3.44 7.95 10.98
C ASP A 38 -3.53 7.23 12.33
N GLY A 39 -4.60 7.50 13.07
CA GLY A 39 -5.01 6.74 14.24
C GLY A 39 -5.97 5.62 13.88
N HIS A 40 -6.29 4.78 14.86
CA HIS A 40 -7.21 3.64 14.72
C HIS A 40 -6.78 2.67 13.60
N VAL A 41 -5.47 2.54 13.38
CA VAL A 41 -4.91 1.66 12.35
C VAL A 41 -5.13 0.20 12.75
N GLY A 42 -5.53 -0.64 11.82
CA GLY A 42 -5.74 -2.07 12.06
C GLY A 42 -6.83 -2.38 13.09
N ALA A 43 -7.82 -1.49 13.24
CA ALA A 43 -8.87 -1.64 14.24
C ALA A 43 -9.69 -2.93 14.03
N GLN A 44 -9.93 -3.67 15.11
CA GLN A 44 -10.70 -4.92 15.11
C GLN A 44 -11.55 -5.06 16.37
N LEU A 45 -12.80 -5.49 16.18
CA LEU A 45 -13.67 -5.93 17.27
C LEU A 45 -13.20 -7.27 17.84
N SER A 46 -13.33 -7.45 19.16
CA SER A 46 -13.19 -8.77 19.76
C SER A 46 -14.30 -9.70 19.26
N PRO A 47 -14.13 -11.04 19.33
CA PRO A 47 -15.17 -12.00 18.94
C PRO A 47 -16.52 -11.76 19.60
N GLY A 48 -16.56 -11.38 20.88
CA GLY A 48 -17.79 -11.01 21.60
C GLY A 48 -18.32 -9.62 21.23
N GLY A 49 -17.62 -8.84 20.41
CA GLY A 49 -18.04 -7.51 19.96
C GLY A 49 -18.06 -6.44 21.05
N GLN A 50 -17.52 -6.72 22.25
CA GLN A 50 -17.56 -5.81 23.39
C GLN A 50 -16.31 -4.96 23.53
N GLN A 51 -15.24 -5.30 22.81
CA GLN A 51 -13.97 -4.57 22.84
C GLN A 51 -13.52 -4.23 21.41
N LEU A 52 -12.75 -3.14 21.31
CA LEU A 52 -12.10 -2.71 20.07
C LEU A 52 -10.60 -2.55 20.34
N ALA A 53 -9.77 -3.30 19.61
CA ALA A 53 -8.33 -3.11 19.60
C ALA A 53 -7.90 -2.34 18.34
N PHE A 54 -6.95 -1.41 18.49
CA PHE A 54 -6.43 -0.61 17.37
C PHE A 54 -5.08 0.00 17.71
N PHE A 55 -4.32 0.39 16.70
CA PHE A 55 -3.12 1.18 16.88
C PHE A 55 -3.42 2.67 16.74
N HIS A 56 -2.79 3.48 17.60
CA HIS A 56 -2.92 4.93 17.56
C HIS A 56 -1.56 5.58 17.85
N PRO A 57 -1.17 6.62 17.09
CA PRO A 57 0.11 7.29 17.30
C PRO A 57 0.11 8.08 18.62
N VAL A 58 1.15 7.86 19.43
CA VAL A 58 1.44 8.63 20.63
C VAL A 58 2.93 8.96 20.59
N ASP A 59 3.27 10.24 20.71
CA ASP A 59 4.63 10.75 20.60
C ASP A 59 5.36 10.29 19.31
N GLY A 60 4.60 10.20 18.21
CA GLY A 60 5.11 9.83 16.89
C GLY A 60 5.30 8.34 16.64
N ARG A 61 4.90 7.46 17.57
CA ARG A 61 4.97 6.00 17.46
C ARG A 61 3.60 5.37 17.74
N LEU A 62 3.29 4.29 17.02
CA LEU A 62 2.04 3.54 17.25
C LEU A 62 2.08 2.86 18.61
N SER A 63 1.03 3.03 19.40
CA SER A 63 0.72 2.27 20.61
C SER A 63 -0.53 1.43 20.36
N LEU A 64 -0.63 0.26 20.96
CA LEU A 64 -1.86 -0.53 20.97
C LEU A 64 -2.83 0.06 22.00
N PHE A 65 -4.08 0.19 21.60
CA PHE A 65 -5.19 0.56 22.47
C PHE A 65 -6.24 -0.55 22.44
N VAL A 66 -6.79 -0.85 23.60
CA VAL A 66 -7.95 -1.74 23.75
C VAL A 66 -9.02 -0.97 24.51
N HIS A 67 -10.17 -0.76 23.88
CA HIS A 67 -11.31 -0.06 24.44
C HIS A 67 -12.43 -1.06 24.74
N ASP A 68 -12.85 -1.15 25.99
CA ASP A 68 -14.00 -1.92 26.43
C ASP A 68 -15.26 -1.03 26.42
N PHE A 69 -16.25 -1.39 25.61
CA PHE A 69 -17.46 -0.57 25.42
C PHE A 69 -18.38 -0.59 26.63
N ALA A 70 -18.33 -1.64 27.46
CA ALA A 70 -19.23 -1.78 28.60
C ALA A 70 -18.77 -0.94 29.80
N SER A 71 -17.47 -0.95 30.09
CA SER A 71 -16.87 -0.15 31.19
C SER A 71 -16.48 1.26 30.72
N GLY A 72 -16.20 1.44 29.44
CA GLY A 72 -15.61 2.65 28.90
C GLY A 72 -14.09 2.76 29.15
N ASP A 73 -13.47 1.71 29.69
CA ASP A 73 -12.04 1.70 29.97
C ASP A 73 -11.23 1.58 28.67
N VAL A 74 -10.10 2.30 28.64
CA VAL A 74 -9.15 2.23 27.54
C VAL A 74 -7.77 1.89 28.09
N VAL A 75 -7.25 0.73 27.70
CA VAL A 75 -5.90 0.30 28.03
C VAL A 75 -4.95 0.69 26.91
N ARG A 76 -3.82 1.31 27.25
CA ARG A 76 -2.74 1.62 26.31
C ARG A 76 -1.54 0.74 26.59
N ILE A 77 -1.00 0.11 25.55
CA ILE A 77 0.22 -0.69 25.59
C ILE A 77 1.21 -0.06 24.59
N PRO A 78 2.29 0.56 25.07
CA PRO A 78 3.31 1.13 24.19
C PRO A 78 4.13 0.02 23.53
N PRO A 79 4.72 0.24 22.35
CA PRO A 79 5.68 -0.69 21.76
C PRO A 79 6.97 -0.70 22.59
N GLY A 80 7.77 -1.76 22.46
CA GLY A 80 9.14 -1.80 22.99
C GLY A 80 10.04 -0.73 22.36
N GLU A 81 11.25 -0.52 22.90
CA GLU A 81 12.12 0.59 22.45
C GLU A 81 12.45 0.54 20.95
N GLU A 82 12.69 -0.65 20.39
CA GLU A 82 13.09 -0.85 19.00
C GLU A 82 11.99 -1.50 18.14
N LEU A 83 10.86 -1.89 18.74
CA LEU A 83 9.77 -2.60 18.07
C LEU A 83 8.68 -1.63 17.62
N GLU A 84 8.10 -1.87 16.45
CA GLU A 84 6.94 -1.16 15.94
C GLU A 84 5.80 -2.14 15.68
N TYR A 85 4.57 -1.76 16.02
CA TYR A 85 3.39 -2.54 15.72
C TYR A 85 3.12 -2.57 14.22
N SER A 86 2.79 -3.78 13.69
CA SER A 86 2.45 -3.99 12.28
C SER A 86 0.97 -4.32 12.10
N TRP A 87 0.53 -5.44 12.67
CA TRP A 87 -0.87 -5.85 12.63
C TRP A 87 -1.26 -6.56 13.93
N LEU A 88 -2.59 -6.68 14.15
CA LEU A 88 -3.16 -7.42 15.28
C LEU A 88 -4.32 -8.30 14.81
N ARG A 89 -4.59 -9.37 15.56
CA ARG A 89 -5.79 -10.19 15.40
C ARG A 89 -6.23 -10.78 16.73
N TRP A 90 -7.52 -10.67 17.02
CA TRP A 90 -8.14 -11.33 18.14
C TRP A 90 -8.21 -12.84 17.92
N VAL A 91 -7.89 -13.60 18.94
CA VAL A 91 -8.04 -15.06 19.01
C VAL A 91 -9.29 -15.40 19.79
N ASP A 92 -9.47 -14.76 20.92
CA ASP A 92 -10.68 -14.76 21.76
C ASP A 92 -10.87 -13.37 22.39
N ASP A 93 -11.87 -13.19 23.27
CA ASP A 93 -12.15 -11.88 23.89
C ASP A 93 -11.05 -11.38 24.87
N ASN A 94 -10.00 -12.16 25.08
CA ASN A 94 -8.94 -11.80 26.03
C ASN A 94 -7.53 -11.94 25.45
N THR A 95 -7.41 -12.54 24.26
CA THR A 95 -6.12 -12.85 23.64
C THR A 95 -6.00 -12.20 22.28
N ILE A 96 -4.94 -11.43 22.09
CA ILE A 96 -4.61 -10.77 20.82
C ILE A 96 -3.25 -11.28 20.34
N VAL A 97 -3.18 -11.80 19.12
CA VAL A 97 -1.91 -12.05 18.42
C VAL A 97 -1.51 -10.78 17.69
N ILE A 98 -0.24 -10.41 17.81
CA ILE A 98 0.28 -9.11 17.34
C ILE A 98 1.59 -9.36 16.59
N SER A 99 1.69 -8.83 15.38
CA SER A 99 2.97 -8.72 14.68
C SER A 99 3.66 -7.42 15.07
N MET A 100 4.94 -7.52 15.30
CA MET A 100 5.83 -6.38 15.53
C MET A 100 7.02 -6.43 14.58
N THR A 101 7.47 -5.27 14.11
CA THR A 101 8.61 -5.14 13.20
C THR A 101 9.74 -4.36 13.85
N TYR A 102 10.97 -4.63 13.41
CA TYR A 102 12.14 -3.83 13.75
C TYR A 102 13.20 -3.96 12.65
N THR A 103 14.13 -3.02 12.61
CA THR A 103 15.24 -3.06 11.66
C THR A 103 16.46 -3.67 12.34
N ALA A 104 17.04 -4.70 11.74
CA ALA A 104 18.26 -5.35 12.19
C ALA A 104 19.31 -5.42 11.08
N ALA A 105 20.56 -5.61 11.48
CA ALA A 105 21.64 -5.83 10.52
C ALA A 105 21.97 -7.32 10.42
N ARG A 106 21.64 -7.95 9.28
CA ARG A 106 22.11 -9.30 8.93
C ARG A 106 23.24 -9.19 7.93
N GLN A 107 24.41 -9.76 8.27
CA GLN A 107 25.58 -9.74 7.39
C GLN A 107 25.93 -8.33 6.82
N LEU A 108 25.82 -7.29 7.66
CA LEU A 108 26.05 -5.88 7.31
C LEU A 108 24.98 -5.24 6.40
N VAL A 109 23.88 -5.92 6.16
CA VAL A 109 22.72 -5.40 5.45
C VAL A 109 21.60 -5.12 6.44
N LEU A 110 20.96 -3.94 6.34
CA LEU A 110 19.79 -3.62 7.12
C LEU A 110 18.59 -4.39 6.55
N THR A 111 17.95 -5.16 7.40
CA THR A 111 16.74 -5.94 7.08
C THR A 111 15.62 -5.55 8.02
N VAL A 112 14.39 -5.64 7.52
CA VAL A 112 13.19 -5.61 8.38
C VAL A 112 12.95 -7.02 8.88
N GLU A 113 12.77 -7.15 10.17
CA GLU A 113 12.46 -8.41 10.83
C GLU A 113 11.12 -8.34 11.52
N THR A 114 10.43 -9.47 11.61
CA THR A 114 9.14 -9.55 12.28
C THR A 114 9.21 -10.41 13.52
N ARG A 115 8.32 -10.15 14.48
CA ARG A 115 8.11 -10.95 15.70
C ARG A 115 6.62 -11.14 15.92
N LEU A 116 6.24 -12.37 16.20
CA LEU A 116 4.87 -12.72 16.52
C LEU A 116 4.71 -12.84 18.04
N MET A 117 3.81 -12.03 18.57
CA MET A 117 3.57 -11.91 20.00
C MET A 117 2.14 -12.32 20.34
N SER A 118 1.90 -12.82 21.52
CA SER A 118 0.55 -13.02 22.08
C SER A 118 0.41 -12.17 23.34
N LEU A 119 -0.71 -11.45 23.43
CA LEU A 119 -1.08 -10.61 24.57
C LEU A 119 -2.31 -11.20 25.27
N ASP A 120 -2.16 -11.64 26.53
CA ASP A 120 -3.26 -11.99 27.42
C ASP A 120 -3.67 -10.75 28.21
N LEU A 121 -4.85 -10.21 27.90
CA LEU A 121 -5.39 -8.99 28.55
C LEU A 121 -5.72 -9.19 30.02
N ARG A 122 -6.12 -10.40 30.45
CA ARG A 122 -6.44 -10.70 31.86
C ARG A 122 -5.21 -10.71 32.73
N LYS A 123 -4.10 -11.24 32.19
CA LYS A 123 -2.82 -11.28 32.89
C LYS A 123 -2.01 -10.01 32.67
N ASN A 124 -2.37 -9.21 31.67
CA ASN A 124 -1.56 -8.09 31.17
C ASN A 124 -0.13 -8.55 30.84
N GLU A 125 -0.03 -9.67 30.14
CA GLU A 125 1.23 -10.32 29.79
C GLU A 125 1.36 -10.47 28.27
N MET A 126 2.50 -10.08 27.73
CA MET A 126 2.84 -10.25 26.32
C MET A 126 4.04 -11.18 26.19
N ILE A 127 3.92 -12.24 25.42
CA ILE A 127 4.96 -13.23 25.17
C ILE A 127 5.27 -13.35 23.68
N SER A 128 6.53 -13.70 23.34
CA SER A 128 6.85 -14.15 21.98
C SER A 128 6.40 -15.61 21.84
N ILE A 129 5.60 -15.89 20.80
CA ILE A 129 5.07 -17.23 20.55
C ILE A 129 5.89 -18.04 19.55
N VAL A 130 6.79 -17.41 18.79
CA VAL A 130 7.76 -18.13 17.96
C VAL A 130 9.01 -18.37 18.80
N LYS A 131 9.19 -19.62 19.24
CA LYS A 131 10.37 -20.05 19.98
C LYS A 131 11.42 -20.60 19.01
N PRO A 132 12.73 -20.39 19.31
CA PRO A 132 13.78 -21.04 18.54
C PRO A 132 13.59 -22.56 18.52
N ALA A 133 13.97 -23.22 17.41
CA ALA A 133 13.93 -24.67 17.34
C ALA A 133 14.75 -25.28 18.47
N GLU A 134 14.12 -26.10 19.30
CA GLU A 134 14.86 -26.93 20.24
C GLU A 134 15.68 -27.93 19.44
N THR A 135 17.00 -27.91 19.62
CA THR A 135 17.88 -28.95 19.07
C THR A 135 17.48 -30.26 19.68
N GLN A 136 16.56 -30.99 19.07
CA GLN A 136 16.36 -32.40 19.40
C GLN A 136 17.67 -33.11 19.08
N ALA A 137 18.31 -33.63 20.14
CA ALA A 137 19.47 -34.47 20.02
C ALA A 137 19.04 -35.80 19.34
N HIS A 138 19.00 -35.82 18.01
CA HIS A 138 18.99 -37.05 17.29
C HIS A 138 20.31 -37.77 17.55
N HIS A 139 20.23 -38.96 18.03
CA HIS A 139 21.29 -39.76 18.65
C HIS A 139 22.39 -40.25 17.68
N ASP A 140 22.46 -39.70 16.47
CA ASP A 140 23.50 -40.06 15.50
C ASP A 140 23.78 -38.91 14.52
N SER A 141 24.57 -37.96 14.95
CA SER A 141 25.55 -37.28 14.11
C SER A 141 26.15 -36.07 14.87
N ARG A 142 27.42 -35.83 14.68
CA ARG A 142 28.16 -34.66 15.17
C ARG A 142 27.61 -33.38 14.52
N VAL A 143 26.44 -32.93 14.90
CA VAL A 143 25.93 -31.62 14.49
C VAL A 143 26.51 -30.60 15.46
N VAL A 144 27.42 -29.79 14.96
CA VAL A 144 27.85 -28.58 15.62
C VAL A 144 26.61 -27.70 15.74
N LYS A 145 26.19 -27.38 16.98
CA LYS A 145 25.18 -26.31 17.23
C LYS A 145 25.65 -25.07 16.48
N ARG A 146 25.04 -24.74 15.38
CA ARG A 146 25.10 -23.40 14.84
C ARG A 146 24.09 -22.58 15.65
N ASP A 147 24.56 -21.55 16.33
CA ASP A 147 23.69 -20.49 16.82
C ASP A 147 23.17 -19.76 15.57
N LEU A 148 22.11 -20.29 14.98
CA LEU A 148 21.42 -19.63 13.88
C LEU A 148 20.68 -18.41 14.48
N PRO A 149 20.68 -17.26 13.80
CA PRO A 149 19.82 -16.16 14.21
C PRO A 149 18.37 -16.63 14.10
N PRO A 150 17.45 -16.10 14.90
CA PRO A 150 16.02 -16.43 14.78
C PRO A 150 15.51 -16.13 13.36
N PRO A 151 14.44 -16.83 12.91
CA PRO A 151 13.84 -16.58 11.60
C PRO A 151 13.60 -15.08 11.39
N GLN A 152 13.89 -14.59 10.18
CA GLN A 152 13.71 -13.17 9.87
C GLN A 152 12.24 -12.79 9.90
N ILE A 153 11.40 -13.59 9.27
CA ILE A 153 9.95 -13.42 9.21
C ILE A 153 9.32 -14.45 10.14
N GLN A 154 8.55 -14.01 11.11
CA GLN A 154 7.90 -14.85 12.11
C GLN A 154 6.38 -14.69 12.12
N ASP A 155 5.83 -13.83 11.28
CA ASP A 155 4.42 -13.45 11.31
C ASP A 155 3.64 -13.89 10.06
N ASP A 156 4.19 -14.84 9.32
CA ASP A 156 3.53 -15.48 8.20
C ASP A 156 2.57 -16.57 8.69
N VAL A 157 1.32 -16.17 8.99
CA VAL A 157 0.28 -17.07 9.50
C VAL A 157 -0.44 -17.72 8.33
N VAL A 158 -0.14 -19.00 8.11
CA VAL A 158 -0.74 -19.83 7.04
C VAL A 158 -2.23 -20.07 7.29
N ALA A 159 -2.62 -20.32 8.54
CA ALA A 159 -4.02 -20.52 8.90
C ALA A 159 -4.32 -20.09 10.34
N TRP A 160 -5.46 -19.44 10.49
CA TRP A 160 -6.14 -19.24 11.75
C TRP A 160 -7.16 -20.36 11.90
N LEU A 161 -7.05 -21.14 12.95
CA LEU A 161 -7.88 -22.33 13.14
C LEU A 161 -9.17 -21.93 13.90
N PRO A 162 -10.27 -21.58 13.22
CA PRO A 162 -11.45 -21.03 13.90
C PRO A 162 -12.11 -22.06 14.83
N ASP A 163 -11.95 -23.35 14.55
CA ASP A 163 -12.46 -24.45 15.37
C ASP A 163 -11.49 -24.83 16.51
N ASP A 164 -10.26 -24.32 16.49
CA ASP A 164 -9.24 -24.49 17.52
C ASP A 164 -8.50 -23.17 17.78
N PRO A 165 -9.14 -22.21 18.43
CA PRO A 165 -8.58 -20.87 18.64
C PRO A 165 -7.36 -20.84 19.56
N ALA A 166 -7.03 -21.95 20.22
CA ALA A 166 -5.80 -22.06 21.01
C ALA A 166 -4.54 -22.15 20.14
N HIS A 167 -4.67 -22.52 18.88
CA HIS A 167 -3.54 -22.74 17.98
C HIS A 167 -3.64 -21.94 16.68
N ILE A 168 -2.48 -21.67 16.09
CA ILE A 168 -2.33 -21.07 14.75
C ILE A 168 -1.26 -21.83 13.97
N LEU A 169 -1.36 -21.82 12.64
CA LEU A 169 -0.32 -22.38 11.77
C LEU A 169 0.57 -21.23 11.26
N VAL A 170 1.87 -21.33 11.52
CA VAL A 170 2.85 -20.30 11.15
C VAL A 170 3.93 -20.93 10.29
N GLU A 171 4.23 -20.28 9.17
CA GLU A 171 5.32 -20.64 8.27
C GLU A 171 6.62 -19.98 8.72
N LEU A 172 7.71 -20.75 8.76
CA LEU A 172 9.02 -20.29 9.22
C LEU A 172 10.15 -20.86 8.36
N ASP A 173 11.05 -20.01 7.91
CA ASP A 173 12.36 -20.38 7.33
C ASP A 173 13.41 -20.30 8.45
N GLU A 174 13.61 -21.44 9.15
CA GLU A 174 14.40 -21.48 10.39
C GLU A 174 15.91 -21.33 10.15
N ASP A 175 16.41 -21.84 9.03
CA ASP A 175 17.85 -21.84 8.71
C ASP A 175 18.25 -20.86 7.58
N ALA A 176 17.27 -20.08 7.10
CA ALA A 176 17.43 -19.06 6.06
C ALA A 176 17.97 -19.65 4.74
N ASP A 177 17.55 -20.86 4.37
CA ASP A 177 17.90 -21.50 3.12
C ASP A 177 16.85 -21.30 2.01
N GLY A 178 15.73 -20.65 2.37
CA GLY A 178 14.61 -20.36 1.49
C GLY A 178 13.61 -21.51 1.37
N ALA A 179 13.67 -22.50 2.27
CA ALA A 179 12.65 -23.52 2.44
C ALA A 179 11.96 -23.34 3.80
N SER A 180 10.65 -23.42 3.81
CA SER A 180 9.87 -23.12 5.01
C SER A 180 9.24 -24.39 5.58
N GLU A 181 9.21 -24.48 6.91
CA GLU A 181 8.39 -25.45 7.67
C GLU A 181 7.10 -24.78 8.17
N VAL A 182 6.10 -25.56 8.55
CA VAL A 182 4.89 -25.06 9.21
C VAL A 182 4.79 -25.62 10.62
N ARG A 183 4.65 -24.71 11.59
CA ARG A 183 4.41 -25.03 12.98
C ARG A 183 2.97 -24.75 13.38
N GLN A 184 2.35 -25.69 14.10
CA GLN A 184 1.16 -25.41 14.89
C GLN A 184 1.62 -24.90 16.25
N ILE A 185 1.26 -23.66 16.56
CA ILE A 185 1.74 -22.95 17.74
C ILE A 185 0.57 -22.67 18.69
N ASP A 186 0.72 -23.06 19.97
CA ASP A 186 -0.18 -22.66 21.05
C ASP A 186 0.02 -21.17 21.36
N VAL A 187 -1.03 -20.37 21.19
CA VAL A 187 -0.95 -18.90 21.30
C VAL A 187 -0.74 -18.43 22.75
N ALA A 188 -1.07 -19.25 23.76
CA ALA A 188 -0.92 -18.88 25.17
C ALA A 188 0.48 -19.17 25.72
N THR A 189 1.19 -20.15 25.14
CA THR A 189 2.47 -20.64 25.68
C THR A 189 3.63 -20.53 24.69
N GLY A 190 3.33 -20.48 23.38
CA GLY A 190 4.32 -20.58 22.30
C GLY A 190 4.91 -21.99 22.17
N GLU A 191 4.33 -23.02 22.82
CA GLU A 191 4.68 -24.41 22.53
C GLU A 191 4.20 -24.76 21.14
N TYR A 192 4.96 -25.62 20.44
CA TYR A 192 4.66 -25.91 19.04
C TYR A 192 4.93 -27.36 18.68
N GLU A 193 4.26 -27.82 17.63
CA GLU A 193 4.62 -29.01 16.90
C GLU A 193 4.83 -28.69 15.41
N ILE A 194 5.76 -29.39 14.75
CA ILE A 194 5.97 -29.25 13.33
C ILE A 194 4.93 -30.09 12.61
N VAL A 195 3.96 -29.45 11.97
CA VAL A 195 2.92 -30.12 11.20
C VAL A 195 3.36 -30.35 9.76
N ARG A 196 4.36 -29.59 9.32
CA ARG A 196 4.99 -29.76 8.01
C ARG A 196 6.47 -29.43 8.09
N GLU A 197 7.28 -30.44 7.80
CA GLU A 197 8.73 -30.26 7.63
C GLU A 197 9.02 -29.39 6.40
N ASP A 198 10.17 -28.71 6.43
CA ASP A 198 10.67 -27.98 5.28
C ASP A 198 10.79 -28.90 4.05
N ALA A 199 10.56 -28.36 2.88
CA ALA A 199 10.71 -29.08 1.63
C ALA A 199 11.50 -28.23 0.64
N ARG A 200 12.63 -28.75 0.19
CA ARG A 200 13.51 -28.04 -0.73
C ARG A 200 12.76 -27.49 -1.93
N GLY A 201 12.79 -26.16 -2.11
CA GLY A 201 12.14 -25.45 -3.19
C GLY A 201 10.69 -25.07 -2.90
N VAL A 202 10.17 -25.36 -1.71
CA VAL A 202 8.89 -24.83 -1.23
C VAL A 202 9.19 -23.58 -0.40
N GLN A 203 8.57 -22.48 -0.78
CA GLN A 203 8.73 -21.15 -0.20
C GLN A 203 7.45 -20.60 0.39
N GLY A 204 6.34 -21.32 0.21
CA GLY A 204 5.04 -20.96 0.73
C GLY A 204 4.13 -22.19 0.84
N TRP A 205 3.31 -22.22 1.88
CA TRP A 205 2.36 -23.27 2.17
C TRP A 205 0.94 -22.71 2.23
N MET A 206 -0.04 -23.52 1.84
CA MET A 206 -1.45 -23.19 1.95
C MET A 206 -2.19 -24.33 2.67
N ALA A 207 -3.02 -23.91 3.62
CA ALA A 207 -3.96 -24.80 4.30
C ALA A 207 -5.31 -24.77 3.62
N ASP A 208 -6.02 -25.90 3.65
CA ASP A 208 -7.43 -25.96 3.28
C ASP A 208 -8.34 -25.40 4.39
N ALA A 209 -9.64 -25.44 4.18
CA ALA A 209 -10.64 -24.92 5.12
C ALA A 209 -10.66 -25.65 6.49
N SER A 210 -10.08 -26.85 6.58
CA SER A 210 -9.93 -27.60 7.84
C SER A 210 -8.62 -27.27 8.58
N GLY A 211 -7.73 -26.50 7.96
CA GLY A 211 -6.39 -26.23 8.48
C GLY A 211 -5.34 -27.28 8.10
N GLU A 212 -5.67 -28.24 7.25
CA GLU A 212 -4.69 -29.21 6.76
C GLU A 212 -3.79 -28.56 5.69
N ILE A 213 -2.46 -28.68 5.86
CA ILE A 213 -1.50 -28.19 4.87
C ILE A 213 -1.48 -29.13 3.67
N ARG A 214 -2.07 -28.69 2.56
CA ARG A 214 -2.24 -29.51 1.37
C ARG A 214 -1.51 -29.02 0.14
N PHE A 215 -1.11 -27.77 0.12
CA PHE A 215 -0.49 -27.16 -1.05
C PHE A 215 0.79 -26.43 -0.66
N GLY A 216 1.87 -26.72 -1.39
CA GLY A 216 3.15 -26.01 -1.25
C GLY A 216 3.59 -25.49 -2.60
N TYR A 217 4.17 -24.29 -2.63
CA TYR A 217 4.65 -23.66 -3.85
C TYR A 217 6.00 -22.97 -3.63
N GLY A 218 6.71 -22.75 -4.72
CA GLY A 218 8.01 -22.07 -4.68
C GLY A 218 8.65 -21.97 -6.04
N PHE A 219 9.91 -21.55 -6.03
CA PHE A 219 10.66 -21.36 -7.27
C PHE A 219 11.94 -22.21 -7.28
N LYS A 220 12.13 -22.96 -8.34
CA LYS A 220 13.39 -23.63 -8.64
C LYS A 220 14.12 -22.86 -9.73
N GLY A 221 14.99 -21.98 -9.32
CA GLY A 221 15.58 -20.98 -10.21
C GLY A 221 14.54 -19.94 -10.65
N SER A 222 14.14 -19.96 -11.94
CA SER A 222 13.08 -19.09 -12.45
C SER A 222 11.77 -19.84 -12.72
N LYS A 223 11.70 -21.13 -12.40
CA LYS A 223 10.51 -21.94 -12.62
C LYS A 223 9.72 -22.07 -11.34
N PHE A 224 8.44 -21.79 -11.41
CA PHE A 224 7.48 -22.07 -10.34
C PHE A 224 7.26 -23.58 -10.24
N GLU A 225 7.24 -24.09 -9.02
CA GLU A 225 6.84 -25.46 -8.72
C GLU A 225 5.73 -25.42 -7.67
N ALA A 226 4.62 -26.10 -7.94
CA ALA A 226 3.56 -26.33 -6.98
C ALA A 226 3.50 -27.82 -6.63
N ARG A 227 3.17 -28.12 -5.39
CA ARG A 227 3.08 -29.49 -4.86
C ARG A 227 1.77 -29.65 -4.12
N LEU A 228 1.08 -30.75 -4.36
CA LEU A 228 -0.15 -31.13 -3.69
C LEU A 228 0.09 -32.34 -2.79
N SER A 229 -0.44 -32.34 -1.57
CA SER A 229 -0.52 -33.48 -0.71
C SER A 229 -1.69 -34.36 -1.11
N ASN A 230 -1.41 -35.62 -1.42
CA ASN A 230 -2.43 -36.65 -1.64
C ASN A 230 -3.00 -37.13 -0.30
N THR A 231 -4.15 -37.78 -0.36
CA THR A 231 -4.82 -38.35 0.82
C THR A 231 -4.03 -39.48 1.53
N ASP A 232 -3.02 -40.04 0.86
CA ASP A 232 -2.11 -41.04 1.45
C ASP A 232 -0.85 -40.41 2.08
N GLY A 233 -0.77 -39.06 2.10
CA GLY A 233 0.37 -38.29 2.61
C GLY A 233 1.54 -38.18 1.63
N SER A 234 1.45 -38.76 0.45
CA SER A 234 2.43 -38.54 -0.61
C SER A 234 2.26 -37.19 -1.24
N TRP A 235 3.36 -36.61 -1.78
CA TRP A 235 3.36 -35.33 -2.46
C TRP A 235 3.54 -35.51 -3.94
N GLU A 236 2.58 -35.02 -4.68
CA GLU A 236 2.68 -34.92 -6.13
C GLU A 236 3.11 -33.50 -6.54
N ILE A 237 4.12 -33.43 -7.41
CA ILE A 237 4.43 -32.15 -8.06
C ILE A 237 3.31 -31.95 -9.07
N LEU A 238 2.50 -30.90 -8.87
CA LEU A 238 1.64 -30.35 -9.89
C LEU A 238 2.57 -29.80 -10.97
N THR A 239 3.25 -30.75 -11.61
CA THR A 239 4.20 -30.42 -12.64
C THR A 239 3.48 -29.90 -13.79
N LYS A 240 4.13 -28.99 -14.33
CA LYS A 240 3.65 -28.31 -15.47
C LYS A 240 2.38 -27.59 -15.05
N ALA A 241 2.60 -26.70 -14.10
CA ALA A 241 1.80 -25.53 -14.05
C ALA A 241 1.99 -24.78 -15.39
N ASP A 242 1.51 -25.42 -16.47
CA ASP A 242 1.30 -24.71 -17.73
C ASP A 242 0.48 -23.46 -17.41
N TRP A 243 -0.42 -23.54 -16.42
CA TRP A 243 -1.18 -22.41 -15.89
C TRP A 243 -0.31 -21.31 -15.25
N TYR A 244 0.83 -21.62 -14.62
CA TYR A 244 1.73 -20.57 -14.16
C TYR A 244 2.55 -19.97 -15.31
N GLU A 245 3.00 -20.76 -16.27
CA GLU A 245 3.63 -20.26 -17.49
C GLU A 245 2.64 -19.40 -18.29
N ASP A 246 1.33 -19.70 -18.17
CA ASP A 246 0.22 -18.89 -18.68
C ASP A 246 -0.15 -17.71 -17.74
N GLY A 247 0.58 -17.52 -16.62
CA GLY A 247 0.41 -16.39 -15.72
C GLY A 247 -0.62 -16.56 -14.60
N TRP A 248 -1.11 -17.79 -14.35
CA TRP A 248 -2.03 -18.07 -13.24
C TRP A 248 -1.30 -18.33 -11.94
N PHE A 249 -1.88 -17.90 -10.82
CA PHE A 249 -1.28 -18.00 -9.48
C PHE A 249 -2.29 -18.50 -8.46
N PRO A 250 -1.92 -19.43 -7.54
CA PRO A 250 -2.81 -19.90 -6.49
C PRO A 250 -3.02 -18.82 -5.43
N GLU A 251 -4.28 -18.64 -5.01
CA GLU A 251 -4.65 -17.61 -4.02
C GLU A 251 -5.07 -18.23 -2.69
N ALA A 252 -6.00 -19.19 -2.70
CA ALA A 252 -6.51 -19.87 -1.51
C ALA A 252 -7.31 -21.11 -1.88
N PHE A 253 -7.52 -22.02 -0.92
CA PHE A 253 -8.52 -23.07 -1.05
C PHE A 253 -9.94 -22.47 -1.01
N THR A 254 -10.87 -23.13 -1.71
CA THR A 254 -12.31 -22.94 -1.50
C THR A 254 -12.77 -23.76 -0.28
N ASP A 255 -14.06 -23.79 0.01
CA ASP A 255 -14.61 -24.72 1.02
C ASP A 255 -14.52 -26.19 0.57
N ASP A 256 -14.35 -26.44 -0.71
CA ASP A 256 -14.07 -27.76 -1.28
C ASP A 256 -12.55 -27.97 -1.37
N PRO A 257 -11.98 -28.93 -0.63
CA PRO A 257 -10.53 -29.15 -0.61
C PRO A 257 -9.94 -29.67 -1.92
N SER A 258 -10.78 -30.01 -2.92
CA SER A 258 -10.33 -30.35 -4.28
C SER A 258 -10.22 -29.11 -5.20
N ARG A 259 -10.55 -27.93 -4.68
CA ARG A 259 -10.65 -26.70 -5.47
C ARG A 259 -9.89 -25.55 -4.84
N ILE A 260 -9.15 -24.82 -5.67
CA ILE A 260 -8.47 -23.58 -5.25
C ILE A 260 -8.92 -22.39 -6.10
N TYR A 261 -8.92 -21.21 -5.51
CA TYR A 261 -8.94 -19.96 -6.25
C TYR A 261 -7.58 -19.72 -6.86
N VAL A 262 -7.57 -19.37 -8.13
CA VAL A 262 -6.38 -18.96 -8.88
C VAL A 262 -6.65 -17.62 -9.57
N SER A 263 -5.67 -16.77 -9.59
CA SER A 263 -5.74 -15.49 -10.33
C SER A 263 -4.80 -15.50 -11.51
N GLY A 264 -5.20 -14.87 -12.60
CA GLY A 264 -4.38 -14.86 -13.81
C GLY A 264 -4.99 -14.03 -14.94
N PRO A 265 -4.40 -14.10 -16.17
CA PRO A 265 -4.85 -13.32 -17.30
C PRO A 265 -6.20 -13.83 -17.80
N GLY A 266 -7.21 -12.94 -17.75
CA GLY A 266 -8.55 -13.21 -18.21
C GLY A 266 -8.79 -12.91 -19.68
N GLU A 267 -10.03 -13.09 -20.11
CA GLU A 267 -10.46 -12.84 -21.49
C GLU A 267 -10.18 -11.41 -21.96
N PHE A 268 -10.31 -10.44 -21.07
CA PHE A 268 -10.08 -9.01 -21.38
C PHE A 268 -8.61 -8.58 -21.23
N GLY A 269 -7.71 -9.51 -20.86
CA GLY A 269 -6.31 -9.21 -20.57
C GLY A 269 -6.10 -8.58 -19.18
N THR A 270 -7.15 -8.43 -18.38
CA THR A 270 -7.11 -8.06 -16.98
C THR A 270 -6.90 -9.28 -16.10
N ARG A 271 -6.45 -9.07 -14.86
CA ARG A 271 -6.33 -10.15 -13.87
C ARG A 271 -7.72 -10.55 -13.38
N GLU A 272 -8.09 -11.80 -13.62
CA GLU A 272 -9.35 -12.38 -13.14
C GLU A 272 -9.12 -13.45 -12.06
N LEU A 273 -10.20 -13.88 -11.40
CA LEU A 273 -10.22 -14.98 -10.44
C LEU A 273 -11.04 -16.13 -10.98
N ARG A 274 -10.46 -17.32 -11.00
CA ARG A 274 -11.11 -18.57 -11.36
C ARG A 274 -10.99 -19.61 -10.27
N ILE A 275 -11.82 -20.64 -10.37
CA ILE A 275 -11.65 -21.87 -9.62
C ILE A 275 -10.83 -22.83 -10.48
N LEU A 276 -9.83 -23.48 -9.86
CA LEU A 276 -9.06 -24.58 -10.44
C LEU A 276 -9.37 -25.85 -9.66
N ASN A 277 -9.76 -26.91 -10.34
CA ASN A 277 -9.80 -28.24 -9.77
C ASN A 277 -8.37 -28.80 -9.75
N ILE A 278 -7.87 -29.08 -8.55
CA ILE A 278 -6.48 -29.53 -8.39
C ILE A 278 -6.26 -31.01 -8.73
N ASP A 279 -7.32 -31.82 -8.74
CA ASP A 279 -7.21 -33.27 -9.04
C ASP A 279 -6.95 -33.52 -10.53
N ASP A 280 -7.49 -32.71 -11.42
CA ASP A 280 -7.36 -32.88 -12.86
C ASP A 280 -6.77 -31.68 -13.62
N GLY A 281 -6.49 -30.59 -12.89
CA GLY A 281 -5.93 -29.36 -13.46
C GLY A 281 -6.90 -28.56 -14.33
N THR A 282 -8.20 -28.84 -14.28
CA THR A 282 -9.19 -28.15 -15.10
C THR A 282 -9.68 -26.86 -14.46
N PHE A 283 -9.83 -25.81 -15.30
CA PHE A 283 -10.45 -24.57 -14.86
C PHE A 283 -11.97 -24.73 -14.77
N GLY A 284 -12.51 -24.30 -13.63
CA GLY A 284 -13.93 -24.18 -13.38
C GLY A 284 -14.47 -22.80 -13.78
N GLU A 285 -15.41 -22.31 -12.99
CA GLU A 285 -16.07 -21.02 -13.22
C GLU A 285 -15.14 -19.83 -12.98
N THR A 286 -15.41 -18.75 -13.71
CA THR A 286 -14.85 -17.42 -13.46
C THR A 286 -15.63 -16.80 -12.29
N VAL A 287 -14.92 -16.49 -11.21
CA VAL A 287 -15.49 -15.91 -9.99
C VAL A 287 -15.51 -14.39 -10.05
N PHE A 288 -14.47 -13.81 -10.64
CA PHE A 288 -14.37 -12.37 -10.88
C PHE A 288 -13.67 -12.13 -12.22
N SER A 289 -14.24 -11.21 -12.99
CA SER A 289 -13.65 -10.64 -14.20
C SER A 289 -14.15 -9.22 -14.39
N ASP A 290 -13.32 -8.35 -14.93
CA ASP A 290 -13.67 -6.98 -15.28
C ASP A 290 -12.96 -6.57 -16.57
N GLU A 291 -13.67 -5.81 -17.43
CA GLU A 291 -13.14 -5.42 -18.75
C GLU A 291 -11.99 -4.43 -18.67
N ALA A 292 -11.90 -3.65 -17.59
CA ALA A 292 -10.99 -2.51 -17.48
C ALA A 292 -10.00 -2.61 -16.33
N PHE A 293 -10.32 -3.38 -15.28
CA PHE A 293 -9.57 -3.36 -14.04
C PHE A 293 -9.17 -4.77 -13.57
N ASP A 294 -7.97 -4.86 -13.04
CA ASP A 294 -7.45 -6.09 -12.48
C ASP A 294 -8.09 -6.42 -11.13
N LEU A 295 -8.26 -7.71 -10.85
CA LEU A 295 -8.41 -8.21 -9.49
C LEU A 295 -7.25 -7.66 -8.63
N GLU A 296 -7.55 -7.07 -7.47
CA GLU A 296 -6.53 -6.74 -6.47
C GLU A 296 -6.21 -7.96 -5.60
N GLY A 297 -7.23 -8.66 -5.11
CA GLY A 297 -7.06 -9.88 -4.33
C GLY A 297 -8.36 -10.39 -3.71
N LEU A 298 -8.22 -11.52 -3.01
CA LEU A 298 -9.30 -12.09 -2.20
C LEU A 298 -9.55 -11.26 -0.94
N VAL A 299 -10.81 -11.22 -0.53
CA VAL A 299 -11.25 -10.61 0.74
C VAL A 299 -11.72 -11.73 1.65
N SER A 300 -11.12 -11.81 2.83
CA SER A 300 -11.48 -12.80 3.84
C SER A 300 -12.77 -12.42 4.57
N HIS A 301 -13.55 -13.43 4.94
CA HIS A 301 -14.68 -13.27 5.85
C HIS A 301 -14.18 -12.78 7.22
N PRO A 302 -14.73 -11.69 7.78
CA PRO A 302 -14.19 -11.07 9.00
C PRO A 302 -14.15 -11.98 10.23
N VAL A 303 -15.02 -13.00 10.29
CA VAL A 303 -15.08 -13.96 11.41
C VAL A 303 -14.27 -15.22 11.11
N THR A 304 -14.54 -15.87 9.98
CA THR A 304 -13.97 -17.20 9.69
C THR A 304 -12.56 -17.13 9.09
N GLY A 305 -12.16 -15.99 8.52
CA GLY A 305 -10.92 -15.84 7.79
C GLY A 305 -10.89 -16.51 6.40
N ARG A 306 -11.95 -17.23 6.01
CA ARG A 306 -12.05 -17.88 4.71
C ARG A 306 -12.30 -16.87 3.59
N PRO A 307 -11.94 -17.18 2.34
CA PRO A 307 -12.28 -16.32 1.22
C PRO A 307 -13.78 -16.07 1.14
N ALA A 308 -14.21 -14.81 1.12
CA ALA A 308 -15.61 -14.40 1.11
C ALA A 308 -15.96 -13.42 0.00
N GLY A 309 -14.97 -12.91 -0.71
CA GLY A 309 -15.16 -11.93 -1.76
C GLY A 309 -13.85 -11.55 -2.43
N VAL A 310 -13.91 -10.51 -3.24
CA VAL A 310 -12.78 -9.90 -3.92
C VAL A 310 -12.75 -8.40 -3.70
N SER A 311 -11.54 -7.82 -3.78
CA SER A 311 -11.36 -6.40 -3.97
C SER A 311 -10.75 -6.13 -5.35
N TYR A 312 -11.08 -4.98 -5.92
CA TYR A 312 -10.47 -4.44 -7.13
C TYR A 312 -10.45 -2.91 -7.05
N ILE A 313 -9.57 -2.30 -7.82
CA ILE A 313 -9.48 -0.84 -7.86
C ILE A 313 -9.96 -0.38 -9.23
N GLY A 314 -11.19 0.13 -9.26
CA GLY A 314 -11.69 0.93 -10.36
C GLY A 314 -11.02 2.31 -10.32
N HIS A 315 -11.79 3.35 -10.11
CA HIS A 315 -11.20 4.63 -9.67
C HIS A 315 -10.95 4.64 -8.17
N ARG A 316 -11.82 3.96 -7.40
CA ARG A 316 -11.69 3.69 -5.96
C ARG A 316 -11.61 2.19 -5.75
N ARG A 317 -11.16 1.77 -4.56
CA ARG A 317 -11.25 0.36 -4.17
C ARG A 317 -12.70 0.00 -3.90
N GLU A 318 -13.12 -1.12 -4.47
CA GLU A 318 -14.46 -1.70 -4.36
C GLU A 318 -14.36 -3.14 -3.84
N TYR A 319 -15.42 -3.60 -3.18
CA TYR A 319 -15.53 -4.93 -2.60
C TYR A 319 -16.74 -5.65 -3.20
N ARG A 320 -16.55 -6.88 -3.68
CA ARG A 320 -17.63 -7.78 -4.14
C ARG A 320 -17.56 -9.06 -3.33
N TYR A 321 -18.58 -9.30 -2.52
CA TYR A 321 -18.65 -10.49 -1.69
C TYR A 321 -19.41 -11.62 -2.40
N PHE A 322 -18.94 -12.87 -2.21
CA PHE A 322 -19.62 -14.10 -2.66
C PHE A 322 -20.74 -14.48 -1.70
N ASP A 323 -20.54 -14.19 -0.39
CA ASP A 323 -21.52 -14.36 0.65
C ASP A 323 -22.68 -13.37 0.47
N GLU A 324 -23.95 -13.88 0.44
CA GLU A 324 -25.15 -13.06 0.21
C GLU A 324 -25.40 -12.04 1.32
N GLN A 325 -25.08 -12.38 2.57
CA GLN A 325 -25.28 -11.49 3.71
C GLN A 325 -24.29 -10.31 3.64
N LEU A 326 -23.01 -10.61 3.43
CA LEU A 326 -21.98 -9.58 3.28
C LEU A 326 -22.22 -8.73 2.03
N SER A 327 -22.66 -9.33 0.91
CA SER A 327 -22.99 -8.61 -0.33
C SER A 327 -24.15 -7.63 -0.12
N SER A 328 -25.23 -8.08 0.54
CA SER A 328 -26.39 -7.22 0.84
C SER A 328 -26.02 -6.08 1.79
N LEU A 329 -25.15 -6.38 2.77
CA LEU A 329 -24.66 -5.40 3.72
C LEU A 329 -23.77 -4.36 3.03
N GLN A 330 -22.84 -4.79 2.18
CA GLN A 330 -21.98 -3.89 1.40
C GLN A 330 -22.82 -2.94 0.53
N ALA A 331 -23.80 -3.47 -0.20
CA ALA A 331 -24.69 -2.64 -1.00
C ALA A 331 -25.48 -1.60 -0.18
N SER A 332 -25.83 -1.95 1.07
CA SER A 332 -26.50 -1.03 2.00
C SER A 332 -25.55 0.06 2.50
N LEU A 333 -24.31 -0.29 2.82
CA LEU A 333 -23.27 0.65 3.23
C LEU A 333 -22.94 1.64 2.10
N ASP A 334 -22.77 1.17 0.87
CA ASP A 334 -22.46 2.02 -0.28
C ASP A 334 -23.60 2.99 -0.62
N LYS A 335 -24.84 2.62 -0.28
CA LYS A 335 -25.98 3.51 -0.40
C LYS A 335 -26.06 4.57 0.71
N ILE A 336 -25.64 4.22 1.93
CA ILE A 336 -25.68 5.13 3.10
C ILE A 336 -24.48 6.09 3.07
N LEU A 337 -23.32 5.61 2.63
CA LEU A 337 -22.07 6.34 2.53
C LEU A 337 -21.61 6.39 1.07
N PRO A 338 -22.33 7.11 0.20
CA PRO A 338 -21.99 7.21 -1.21
C PRO A 338 -20.65 7.93 -1.39
N ASP A 339 -20.04 7.77 -2.55
CA ASP A 339 -18.79 8.41 -2.93
C ASP A 339 -17.59 8.09 -2.01
N SER A 340 -17.68 6.99 -1.27
CA SER A 340 -16.66 6.50 -0.34
C SER A 340 -16.28 5.06 -0.65
N THR A 341 -15.07 4.68 -0.28
CA THR A 341 -14.68 3.28 -0.15
C THR A 341 -15.13 2.80 1.22
N ASN A 342 -16.08 1.87 1.27
CA ASN A 342 -16.63 1.32 2.50
C ASN A 342 -16.14 -0.11 2.68
N LYS A 343 -15.42 -0.36 3.77
CA LYS A 343 -14.86 -1.67 4.10
C LYS A 343 -15.51 -2.22 5.36
N ILE A 344 -16.02 -3.44 5.30
CA ILE A 344 -16.35 -4.22 6.50
C ILE A 344 -15.02 -4.68 7.10
N ALA A 345 -14.49 -3.91 8.06
CA ALA A 345 -13.14 -4.10 8.58
C ALA A 345 -13.06 -5.25 9.60
N SER A 346 -14.11 -5.42 10.40
CA SER A 346 -14.19 -6.47 11.43
C SER A 346 -15.65 -6.73 11.80
N MET A 347 -15.92 -7.88 12.42
CA MET A 347 -17.26 -8.33 12.80
C MET A 347 -17.18 -9.18 14.06
N SER A 348 -18.18 -9.06 14.95
CA SER A 348 -18.35 -9.99 16.09
C SER A 348 -18.69 -11.39 15.58
N ALA A 349 -18.38 -12.42 16.37
CA ALA A 349 -18.60 -13.82 15.99
C ALA A 349 -20.07 -14.17 15.70
N ASP A 350 -21.02 -13.48 16.34
CA ASP A 350 -22.46 -13.61 16.11
C ASP A 350 -22.97 -12.76 14.92
N ALA A 351 -22.06 -12.05 14.24
CA ALA A 351 -22.33 -11.15 13.11
C ALA A 351 -23.33 -10.03 13.43
N ARG A 352 -23.46 -9.60 14.71
CA ARG A 352 -24.40 -8.57 15.13
C ARG A 352 -23.78 -7.18 15.22
N ARG A 353 -22.48 -7.12 15.51
CA ARG A 353 -21.75 -5.86 15.59
C ARG A 353 -20.61 -5.84 14.58
N LEU A 354 -20.51 -4.77 13.82
CA LEU A 354 -19.53 -4.63 12.76
C LEU A 354 -18.75 -3.33 12.92
N LEU A 355 -17.49 -3.39 12.57
CA LEU A 355 -16.65 -2.22 12.37
C LEU A 355 -16.59 -1.90 10.88
N ILE A 356 -17.00 -0.71 10.53
CA ILE A 356 -16.97 -0.20 9.15
C ILE A 356 -15.91 0.88 9.06
N GLU A 357 -15.02 0.76 8.10
CA GLU A 357 -14.08 1.81 7.71
C GLU A 357 -14.56 2.45 6.42
N SER A 358 -14.78 3.77 6.43
CA SER A 358 -15.20 4.54 5.26
C SER A 358 -14.21 5.66 4.98
N SER A 359 -13.70 5.74 3.76
CA SER A 359 -12.72 6.75 3.33
C SER A 359 -13.05 7.28 1.94
N SER A 360 -12.50 8.45 1.58
CA SER A 360 -12.65 9.03 0.25
C SER A 360 -11.36 9.77 -0.15
N ASP A 361 -11.36 10.37 -1.31
CA ASP A 361 -10.28 11.24 -1.79
C ASP A 361 -10.03 12.48 -0.93
N THR A 362 -11.04 12.93 -0.19
CA THR A 362 -10.94 14.09 0.71
C THR A 362 -10.91 13.71 2.19
N ASN A 363 -11.15 12.44 2.52
CA ASN A 363 -11.25 11.97 3.90
C ASN A 363 -10.33 10.75 4.12
N PRO A 364 -9.30 10.83 4.99
CA PRO A 364 -8.41 9.71 5.28
C PRO A 364 -9.11 8.47 5.81
N GLY A 365 -10.25 8.65 6.47
CA GLY A 365 -11.10 7.58 6.97
C GLY A 365 -11.81 7.90 8.26
N VAL A 366 -12.97 7.28 8.40
CA VAL A 366 -13.82 7.29 9.59
C VAL A 366 -14.16 5.84 9.93
N LEU A 367 -14.12 5.52 11.21
CA LEU A 367 -14.60 4.25 11.73
C LEU A 367 -15.99 4.41 12.29
N TYR A 368 -16.86 3.47 11.93
CA TYR A 368 -18.22 3.37 12.47
C TYR A 368 -18.42 2.01 13.12
N ILE A 369 -19.16 2.00 14.23
CA ILE A 369 -19.72 0.77 14.80
C ILE A 369 -21.15 0.65 14.31
N LEU A 370 -21.43 -0.42 13.57
CA LEU A 370 -22.75 -0.80 13.12
C LEU A 370 -23.28 -1.90 14.04
N ASP A 371 -24.39 -1.63 14.74
CA ASP A 371 -25.09 -2.60 15.58
C ASP A 371 -26.40 -2.98 14.89
N LEU A 372 -26.50 -4.23 14.44
CA LEU A 372 -27.67 -4.73 13.68
C LEU A 372 -28.88 -4.99 14.54
N ASP A 373 -28.71 -5.26 15.84
CA ASP A 373 -29.83 -5.46 16.77
C ASP A 373 -30.49 -4.11 17.13
N LEU A 374 -29.67 -3.10 17.43
CA LEU A 374 -30.12 -1.74 17.69
C LEU A 374 -30.48 -0.98 16.41
N LYS A 375 -30.02 -1.47 15.24
CA LYS A 375 -30.13 -0.80 13.94
C LYS A 375 -29.54 0.60 13.95
N THR A 376 -28.40 0.75 14.60
CA THR A 376 -27.67 2.01 14.70
C THR A 376 -26.30 1.89 14.03
N MET A 377 -25.84 2.99 13.44
CA MET A 377 -24.48 3.15 12.96
C MET A 377 -23.91 4.44 13.58
N GLU A 378 -22.93 4.29 14.45
CA GLU A 378 -22.35 5.39 15.21
C GLU A 378 -20.90 5.59 14.82
N MET A 379 -20.50 6.84 14.66
CA MET A 379 -19.10 7.19 14.41
C MET A 379 -18.27 6.90 15.66
N TYR A 380 -17.30 6.00 15.54
CA TYR A 380 -16.33 5.71 16.61
C TYR A 380 -15.20 6.72 16.62
N GLY A 381 -14.61 7.01 15.46
CA GLY A 381 -13.50 7.95 15.37
C GLY A 381 -13.04 8.24 13.94
N ARG A 382 -12.25 9.29 13.79
CA ARG A 382 -11.58 9.62 12.52
C ARG A 382 -10.14 9.13 12.54
N LYS A 383 -9.63 8.61 11.44
CA LYS A 383 -8.21 8.22 11.30
C LYS A 383 -7.27 9.41 11.49
N ASN A 384 -7.60 10.54 10.90
CA ASN A 384 -6.84 11.78 11.10
C ASN A 384 -7.79 12.91 11.50
N GLN A 385 -7.75 13.27 12.78
CA GLN A 385 -8.60 14.35 13.32
C GLN A 385 -8.15 15.74 12.89
N ALA A 386 -6.93 15.89 12.41
CA ALA A 386 -6.40 17.17 11.96
C ALA A 386 -6.75 17.50 10.50
N ILE A 387 -7.38 16.58 9.77
CA ILE A 387 -7.86 16.78 8.41
C ILE A 387 -9.36 17.07 8.44
N GLU A 388 -9.74 18.22 7.89
CA GLU A 388 -11.12 18.59 7.66
C GLU A 388 -11.48 18.26 6.20
N PRO A 389 -12.38 17.30 5.93
CA PRO A 389 -12.69 16.85 4.56
C PRO A 389 -13.12 17.97 3.61
N ASP A 390 -13.90 18.93 4.09
CA ASP A 390 -14.39 20.06 3.30
C ASP A 390 -13.28 21.04 2.87
N ALA A 391 -12.14 21.00 3.54
CA ALA A 391 -10.95 21.78 3.18
C ALA A 391 -10.05 21.05 2.16
N MET A 392 -10.26 19.77 1.95
CA MET A 392 -9.50 18.97 1.00
C MET A 392 -10.06 19.10 -0.43
N ARG A 393 -9.35 18.61 -1.40
CA ARG A 393 -9.68 18.78 -2.82
C ARG A 393 -10.07 17.45 -3.47
N PRO A 394 -11.18 17.44 -4.23
CA PRO A 394 -11.56 16.25 -4.99
C PRO A 394 -10.46 15.82 -5.94
N VAL A 395 -10.27 14.52 -6.05
CA VAL A 395 -9.36 13.87 -6.99
C VAL A 395 -10.16 13.42 -8.21
N THR A 396 -9.81 13.93 -9.38
CA THR A 396 -10.54 13.65 -10.62
C THR A 396 -9.76 12.67 -11.49
N PRO A 397 -10.35 11.54 -11.88
CA PRO A 397 -9.75 10.66 -12.88
C PRO A 397 -9.63 11.38 -14.22
N VAL A 398 -8.47 11.30 -14.85
CA VAL A 398 -8.19 11.84 -16.17
C VAL A 398 -7.35 10.85 -16.98
N GLN A 399 -7.25 11.07 -18.28
CA GLN A 399 -6.35 10.31 -19.15
C GLN A 399 -5.73 11.21 -20.20
N TYR A 400 -4.55 10.85 -20.66
CA TYR A 400 -3.86 11.54 -21.73
C TYR A 400 -3.09 10.55 -22.62
N HIS A 401 -2.62 11.01 -23.77
CA HIS A 401 -1.82 10.20 -24.68
C HIS A 401 -0.33 10.45 -24.46
N SER A 402 0.44 9.38 -24.34
CA SER A 402 1.88 9.42 -24.49
C SER A 402 2.27 9.69 -25.95
N ALA A 403 3.56 9.99 -26.18
CA ALA A 403 4.05 10.33 -27.53
C ALA A 403 3.85 9.21 -28.57
N ASP A 404 3.78 7.96 -28.15
CA ASP A 404 3.53 6.80 -28.99
C ASP A 404 2.02 6.45 -29.16
N GLY A 405 1.14 7.27 -28.58
CA GLY A 405 -0.31 7.09 -28.61
C GLY A 405 -0.88 6.22 -27.49
N THR A 406 -0.04 5.67 -26.59
CA THR A 406 -0.50 4.92 -25.42
C THR A 406 -1.34 5.81 -24.52
N ILE A 407 -2.53 5.33 -24.11
CA ILE A 407 -3.40 6.04 -23.18
C ILE A 407 -2.84 5.83 -21.76
N ILE A 408 -2.60 6.93 -21.07
CA ILE A 408 -2.06 6.93 -19.70
C ILE A 408 -3.17 7.40 -18.76
N PRO A 409 -3.67 6.53 -17.87
CA PRO A 409 -4.57 6.93 -16.80
C PRO A 409 -3.84 7.80 -15.78
N ALA A 410 -4.54 8.77 -15.19
CA ALA A 410 -3.97 9.64 -14.17
C ALA A 410 -5.06 10.20 -13.25
N TYR A 411 -4.64 10.81 -12.16
CA TYR A 411 -5.51 11.51 -11.23
C TYR A 411 -5.07 12.96 -11.08
N LEU A 412 -6.03 13.88 -11.18
CA LEU A 412 -5.80 15.32 -11.11
C LEU A 412 -6.45 15.88 -9.86
N THR A 413 -5.65 16.59 -9.05
CA THR A 413 -6.12 17.35 -7.89
C THR A 413 -5.87 18.82 -8.13
N LEU A 414 -6.92 19.63 -8.21
CA LEU A 414 -6.83 21.07 -8.43
C LEU A 414 -6.90 21.83 -7.10
N PRO A 415 -6.15 22.94 -6.94
CA PRO A 415 -6.22 23.79 -5.76
C PRO A 415 -7.56 24.53 -5.66
N ALA A 416 -7.85 25.07 -4.47
CA ALA A 416 -9.04 25.92 -4.22
C ALA A 416 -8.81 27.33 -4.76
N VAL A 417 -8.95 27.50 -6.07
CA VAL A 417 -8.80 28.80 -6.75
C VAL A 417 -10.02 29.11 -7.62
N ALA A 418 -10.31 30.37 -7.84
CA ALA A 418 -11.45 30.79 -8.65
C ALA A 418 -11.27 30.48 -10.15
N ASP A 419 -10.03 30.53 -10.64
CA ASP A 419 -9.67 30.20 -12.02
C ASP A 419 -8.55 29.15 -12.02
N PRO A 420 -8.84 27.90 -12.38
CA PRO A 420 -7.85 26.82 -12.38
C PRO A 420 -7.00 26.78 -13.66
N ARG A 421 -6.69 27.92 -14.28
CA ARG A 421 -5.86 28.01 -15.48
C ARG A 421 -4.49 28.60 -15.16
N ASN A 422 -3.48 28.17 -15.93
CA ASN A 422 -2.11 28.64 -15.83
C ASN A 422 -1.55 28.59 -14.39
N LEU A 423 -1.84 27.49 -13.69
CA LEU A 423 -1.39 27.26 -12.32
C LEU A 423 0.07 26.80 -12.27
N PRO A 424 0.78 27.01 -11.18
CA PRO A 424 1.95 26.21 -10.91
C PRO A 424 1.51 24.75 -10.72
N ALA A 425 2.28 23.80 -11.26
CA ALA A 425 1.87 22.41 -11.30
C ALA A 425 2.96 21.45 -10.81
N ILE A 426 2.50 20.33 -10.30
CA ILE A 426 3.34 19.22 -9.86
C ILE A 426 2.94 17.97 -10.64
N VAL A 427 3.89 17.33 -11.30
CA VAL A 427 3.75 15.96 -11.78
C VAL A 427 4.30 15.04 -10.69
N LEU A 428 3.47 14.11 -10.23
CA LEU A 428 3.72 13.32 -9.03
C LEU A 428 3.66 11.82 -9.34
N PRO A 429 4.68 11.24 -10.04
CA PRO A 429 4.72 9.81 -10.32
C PRO A 429 4.85 8.99 -9.04
N HIS A 430 4.07 7.92 -8.95
CA HIS A 430 4.06 7.00 -7.82
C HIS A 430 5.34 6.16 -7.70
N GLY A 431 5.52 5.52 -6.55
CA GLY A 431 6.57 4.54 -6.30
C GLY A 431 6.26 3.17 -6.92
N GLY A 432 7.10 2.20 -6.62
CA GLY A 432 6.96 0.83 -7.12
C GLY A 432 8.12 0.45 -8.03
N PRO A 433 8.02 0.41 -9.38
CA PRO A 433 6.97 0.98 -10.25
C PRO A 433 5.71 0.13 -10.41
N THR A 434 5.75 -1.15 -10.04
CA THR A 434 4.62 -2.08 -10.09
C THR A 434 3.65 -1.76 -8.95
N ALA A 435 2.98 -0.64 -9.09
CA ALA A 435 1.98 -0.07 -8.18
C ALA A 435 1.04 0.82 -8.98
N ARG A 436 0.13 1.53 -8.36
CA ARG A 436 -0.70 2.55 -8.97
C ARG A 436 -1.17 3.58 -7.95
N ASP A 437 -1.53 4.76 -8.43
CA ASP A 437 -2.37 5.71 -7.71
C ASP A 437 -3.85 5.44 -8.02
N ASP A 438 -4.71 5.89 -7.12
CA ASP A 438 -6.16 5.78 -7.22
C ASP A 438 -6.85 7.07 -6.70
N GLN A 439 -8.19 7.07 -6.69
CA GLN A 439 -9.00 8.15 -6.17
C GLN A 439 -9.18 8.03 -4.64
N SER A 440 -8.08 7.90 -3.92
CA SER A 440 -8.07 7.87 -2.45
C SER A 440 -7.38 9.11 -1.86
N PHE A 441 -7.55 9.32 -0.56
CA PHE A 441 -6.84 10.38 0.14
C PHE A 441 -5.34 10.06 0.19
N TRP A 442 -4.53 10.94 -0.36
CA TRP A 442 -3.09 10.90 -0.15
C TRP A 442 -2.59 12.23 0.40
N PHE A 443 -1.96 12.18 1.57
CA PHE A 443 -1.55 13.38 2.28
C PHE A 443 -0.66 14.31 1.45
N LEU A 444 0.23 13.78 0.59
CA LEU A 444 1.16 14.58 -0.19
C LEU A 444 0.46 15.32 -1.33
N SER A 445 -0.43 14.66 -2.09
CA SER A 445 -1.20 15.32 -3.17
C SER A 445 -2.12 16.40 -2.59
N GLN A 446 -2.82 16.11 -1.48
CA GLN A 446 -3.68 17.06 -0.79
C GLN A 446 -2.88 18.24 -0.20
N PHE A 447 -1.72 17.96 0.39
CA PHE A 447 -0.81 19.00 0.87
C PHE A 447 -0.39 19.94 -0.27
N LEU A 448 0.08 19.40 -1.40
CA LEU A 448 0.53 20.21 -2.55
C LEU A 448 -0.63 21.02 -3.14
N ALA A 449 -1.81 20.42 -3.28
CA ALA A 449 -3.01 21.13 -3.75
C ALA A 449 -3.42 22.26 -2.80
N SER A 450 -3.31 22.05 -1.48
CA SER A 450 -3.57 23.10 -0.47
C SER A 450 -2.57 24.26 -0.52
N ARG A 451 -1.40 24.08 -1.18
CA ARG A 451 -0.39 25.11 -1.43
C ARG A 451 -0.60 25.87 -2.74
N GLY A 452 -1.65 25.52 -3.50
CA GLY A 452 -2.02 26.20 -4.73
C GLY A 452 -1.47 25.55 -6.00
N TYR A 453 -0.96 24.31 -5.92
CA TYR A 453 -0.46 23.57 -7.07
C TYR A 453 -1.55 22.71 -7.68
N ALA A 454 -1.63 22.65 -9.02
CA ALA A 454 -2.30 21.58 -9.72
C ALA A 454 -1.41 20.32 -9.62
N VAL A 455 -1.95 19.20 -9.15
CA VAL A 455 -1.19 17.96 -8.93
C VAL A 455 -1.70 16.88 -9.86
N LEU A 456 -0.84 16.37 -10.74
CA LEU A 456 -1.13 15.26 -11.64
C LEU A 456 -0.36 14.01 -11.18
N GLN A 457 -1.09 12.94 -10.88
CA GLN A 457 -0.57 11.62 -10.49
C GLN A 457 -0.73 10.65 -11.67
N PRO A 458 0.30 10.48 -12.52
CA PRO A 458 0.23 9.60 -13.68
C PRO A 458 0.42 8.13 -13.28
N ASN A 459 -0.46 7.25 -13.75
CA ASN A 459 -0.24 5.82 -13.78
C ASN A 459 0.42 5.45 -15.11
N PHE A 460 1.73 5.64 -15.19
CA PHE A 460 2.55 5.38 -16.38
C PHE A 460 2.56 3.87 -16.71
N ARG A 461 2.91 3.49 -17.94
CA ARG A 461 3.04 2.07 -18.32
C ARG A 461 3.92 1.32 -17.31
N GLY A 462 3.55 0.09 -16.98
CA GLY A 462 4.15 -0.68 -15.88
C GLY A 462 3.38 -0.59 -14.57
N SER A 463 2.42 0.36 -14.44
CA SER A 463 1.50 0.41 -13.32
C SER A 463 0.55 -0.79 -13.33
N THR A 464 0.18 -1.27 -12.12
CA THR A 464 -0.79 -2.37 -11.95
C THR A 464 -2.23 -1.90 -12.10
N GLY A 465 -3.16 -2.83 -12.25
CA GLY A 465 -4.58 -2.56 -12.19
C GLY A 465 -5.21 -2.18 -13.53
N TYR A 466 -4.47 -2.22 -14.63
CA TYR A 466 -4.91 -1.87 -15.98
C TYR A 466 -4.65 -2.99 -17.00
N GLY A 467 -4.52 -4.21 -16.53
CA GLY A 467 -4.26 -5.40 -17.33
C GLY A 467 -2.78 -5.68 -17.58
N TYR A 468 -2.52 -6.92 -17.94
CA TYR A 468 -1.16 -7.45 -18.14
C TYR A 468 -0.39 -6.70 -19.22
N ALA A 469 -1.02 -6.39 -20.34
CA ALA A 469 -0.36 -5.69 -21.45
C ALA A 469 0.18 -4.31 -21.03
N PHE A 470 -0.57 -3.58 -20.21
CA PHE A 470 -0.14 -2.27 -19.70
C PHE A 470 1.01 -2.41 -18.71
N GLN A 471 0.93 -3.41 -17.83
CA GLN A 471 1.99 -3.70 -16.86
C GLN A 471 3.27 -4.16 -17.54
N GLU A 472 3.18 -5.09 -18.50
CA GLU A 472 4.32 -5.62 -19.26
C GLU A 472 4.98 -4.56 -20.14
N ALA A 473 4.20 -3.59 -20.66
CA ALA A 473 4.74 -2.48 -21.44
C ALA A 473 5.76 -1.62 -20.66
N GLY A 474 5.77 -1.71 -19.32
CA GLY A 474 6.77 -1.06 -18.46
C GLY A 474 8.05 -1.87 -18.26
N LEU A 475 8.07 -3.17 -18.62
CA LEU A 475 9.25 -4.01 -18.42
C LEU A 475 10.43 -3.47 -19.22
N LYS A 476 11.58 -3.29 -18.56
CA LYS A 476 12.82 -2.78 -19.16
C LYS A 476 12.72 -1.35 -19.71
N GLN A 477 11.70 -0.58 -19.24
CA GLN A 477 11.45 0.78 -19.73
C GLN A 477 11.77 1.87 -18.70
N TRP A 478 12.52 1.55 -17.66
CA TRP A 478 13.01 2.54 -16.71
C TRP A 478 13.81 3.63 -17.42
N GLY A 479 13.44 4.91 -17.21
CA GLY A 479 14.04 6.05 -17.92
C GLY A 479 13.78 6.11 -19.43
N GLY A 480 13.15 5.07 -19.99
CA GLY A 480 12.67 4.99 -21.37
C GLY A 480 11.24 5.50 -21.49
N LEU A 481 10.35 4.64 -22.04
CA LEU A 481 8.95 4.98 -22.30
C LEU A 481 8.16 5.32 -21.02
N MET A 482 8.46 4.70 -19.89
CA MET A 482 7.85 5.06 -18.60
C MET A 482 8.11 6.52 -18.23
N GLN A 483 9.30 7.03 -18.51
CA GLN A 483 9.64 8.44 -18.27
C GLN A 483 8.99 9.36 -19.30
N ASP A 484 8.82 8.89 -20.54
CA ASP A 484 8.12 9.64 -21.60
C ASP A 484 6.63 9.79 -21.26
N ASP A 485 6.00 8.76 -20.68
CA ASP A 485 4.63 8.84 -20.18
C ASP A 485 4.46 9.93 -19.11
N VAL A 486 5.40 9.99 -18.16
CA VAL A 486 5.40 11.02 -17.10
C VAL A 486 5.58 12.42 -17.68
N ALA A 487 6.49 12.58 -18.66
CA ALA A 487 6.71 13.85 -19.34
C ALA A 487 5.49 14.29 -20.17
N ALA A 488 4.82 13.34 -20.85
CA ALA A 488 3.59 13.61 -21.58
C ALA A 488 2.47 14.16 -20.68
N GLY A 489 2.40 13.73 -19.42
CA GLY A 489 1.46 14.29 -18.43
C GLY A 489 1.71 15.77 -18.13
N ALA A 490 2.97 16.18 -18.03
CA ALA A 490 3.32 17.60 -17.87
C ALA A 490 2.90 18.44 -19.09
N LEU A 491 3.17 17.92 -20.30
CA LEU A 491 2.75 18.59 -21.55
C LEU A 491 1.23 18.67 -21.67
N TRP A 492 0.52 17.59 -21.31
CA TRP A 492 -0.93 17.57 -21.29
C TRP A 492 -1.53 18.65 -20.37
N LEU A 493 -0.96 18.86 -19.17
CA LEU A 493 -1.41 19.94 -18.28
C LEU A 493 -1.29 21.32 -18.94
N VAL A 494 -0.23 21.56 -19.72
CA VAL A 494 -0.02 22.82 -20.47
C VAL A 494 -1.04 22.93 -21.62
N ASP A 495 -1.24 21.87 -22.38
CA ASP A 495 -2.17 21.85 -23.51
C ASP A 495 -3.64 22.04 -23.08
N GLN A 496 -3.98 21.58 -21.86
CA GLN A 496 -5.28 21.84 -21.24
C GLN A 496 -5.40 23.23 -20.61
N ASN A 497 -4.37 24.07 -20.71
CA ASN A 497 -4.27 25.38 -20.04
C ASN A 497 -4.41 25.30 -18.50
N ILE A 498 -4.17 24.13 -17.89
CA ILE A 498 -4.16 23.94 -16.43
C ILE A 498 -2.86 24.48 -15.86
N ALA A 499 -1.72 24.08 -16.43
CA ALA A 499 -0.40 24.47 -15.96
C ALA A 499 0.23 25.60 -16.77
N ASP A 500 0.95 26.46 -16.06
CA ASP A 500 1.94 27.35 -16.65
C ASP A 500 3.20 26.56 -16.97
N LYS A 501 3.59 26.50 -18.25
CA LYS A 501 4.74 25.73 -18.74
C LYS A 501 6.06 26.09 -18.07
N ASP A 502 6.18 27.30 -17.55
CA ASP A 502 7.37 27.82 -16.89
C ASP A 502 7.34 27.62 -15.36
N ARG A 503 6.30 26.92 -14.83
CA ARG A 503 6.10 26.65 -13.40
C ARG A 503 5.69 25.21 -13.11
N ILE A 504 6.36 24.23 -13.72
CA ILE A 504 6.11 22.81 -13.47
C ILE A 504 7.30 22.21 -12.70
N CYS A 505 7.03 21.53 -11.59
CA CYS A 505 8.00 20.66 -10.91
C CYS A 505 7.58 19.19 -11.00
N ILE A 506 8.56 18.30 -10.90
CA ILE A 506 8.32 16.86 -10.74
C ILE A 506 8.70 16.46 -9.31
N VAL A 507 7.77 15.78 -8.62
CA VAL A 507 7.93 15.32 -7.24
C VAL A 507 7.66 13.83 -7.21
N GLY A 508 8.47 13.05 -6.48
CA GLY A 508 8.18 11.63 -6.38
C GLY A 508 8.89 10.94 -5.23
N TRP A 509 8.40 9.75 -4.93
CA TRP A 509 8.84 8.93 -3.80
C TRP A 509 9.33 7.57 -4.29
N SER A 510 10.45 7.03 -3.73
CA SER A 510 10.98 5.72 -4.13
C SER A 510 11.29 5.68 -5.64
N TYR A 511 10.65 4.79 -6.41
CA TYR A 511 10.72 4.83 -7.88
C TYR A 511 10.30 6.20 -8.44
N GLY A 512 9.23 6.81 -7.91
CA GLY A 512 8.83 8.18 -8.29
C GLY A 512 9.94 9.21 -8.02
N GLY A 513 10.74 9.01 -6.96
CA GLY A 513 11.93 9.82 -6.68
C GLY A 513 13.06 9.63 -7.72
N TYR A 514 13.21 8.40 -8.24
CA TYR A 514 14.02 8.13 -9.41
C TYR A 514 13.47 8.87 -10.63
N ALA A 515 12.17 8.74 -10.90
CA ALA A 515 11.51 9.39 -12.03
C ALA A 515 11.64 10.92 -11.96
N ALA A 516 11.59 11.52 -10.76
CA ALA A 516 11.81 12.95 -10.56
C ALA A 516 13.24 13.37 -10.96
N ALA A 517 14.25 12.65 -10.48
CA ALA A 517 15.64 12.93 -10.83
C ALA A 517 15.94 12.65 -12.32
N MET A 518 15.34 11.58 -12.88
CA MET A 518 15.51 11.21 -14.29
C MET A 518 14.79 12.21 -15.21
N GLY A 519 13.64 12.74 -14.81
CA GLY A 519 12.94 13.79 -15.54
C GLY A 519 13.78 15.04 -15.73
N LEU A 520 14.48 15.47 -14.68
CA LEU A 520 15.41 16.61 -14.78
C LEU A 520 16.61 16.32 -15.67
N ALA A 521 17.03 15.06 -15.78
CA ALA A 521 18.18 14.68 -16.62
C ALA A 521 17.78 14.49 -18.09
N LYS A 522 16.60 13.89 -18.37
CA LYS A 522 16.12 13.52 -19.70
C LYS A 522 15.42 14.68 -20.43
N THR A 523 14.63 15.46 -19.69
CA THR A 523 13.82 16.58 -20.22
C THR A 523 14.04 17.84 -19.39
N PRO A 524 15.28 18.37 -19.34
CA PRO A 524 15.67 19.47 -18.45
C PRO A 524 14.91 20.78 -18.72
N GLU A 525 14.37 20.93 -19.91
CA GLU A 525 13.58 22.11 -20.31
C GLU A 525 12.13 22.07 -19.81
N LEU A 526 11.62 20.89 -19.40
CA LEU A 526 10.22 20.71 -19.05
C LEU A 526 9.96 21.06 -17.57
N TYR A 527 10.92 20.81 -16.71
CA TYR A 527 10.74 20.97 -15.26
C TYR A 527 11.62 22.05 -14.68
N GLN A 528 11.00 22.99 -13.97
CA GLN A 528 11.73 24.06 -13.27
C GLN A 528 12.41 23.58 -12.00
N CYS A 529 11.94 22.47 -11.41
CA CYS A 529 12.54 21.83 -10.26
C CYS A 529 12.12 20.35 -10.13
N GLY A 530 12.87 19.62 -9.31
CA GLY A 530 12.53 18.25 -8.91
C GLY A 530 12.67 18.04 -7.42
N ILE A 531 11.85 17.14 -6.87
CA ILE A 531 11.94 16.68 -5.48
C ILE A 531 11.91 15.16 -5.48
N SER A 532 12.93 14.57 -4.88
CA SER A 532 13.09 13.12 -4.79
C SER A 532 13.13 12.70 -3.34
N ILE A 533 12.14 11.90 -2.90
CA ILE A 533 12.00 11.41 -1.53
C ILE A 533 12.35 9.92 -1.52
N ASN A 534 13.35 9.52 -0.73
CA ASN A 534 13.84 8.14 -0.62
C ASN A 534 14.07 7.48 -2.01
N GLY A 535 14.63 8.25 -2.96
CA GLY A 535 14.73 7.87 -4.37
C GLY A 535 15.97 7.03 -4.69
N LEU A 536 15.91 6.42 -5.86
CA LEU A 536 16.99 5.63 -6.47
C LEU A 536 17.71 6.48 -7.53
N TYR A 537 19.02 6.32 -7.70
CA TYR A 537 19.74 7.17 -8.65
C TYR A 537 20.80 6.43 -9.47
N ASN A 538 21.36 5.34 -8.93
CA ASN A 538 22.41 4.56 -9.56
C ASN A 538 21.94 3.12 -9.78
N LEU A 539 21.33 2.87 -10.93
CA LEU A 539 20.76 1.54 -11.25
C LEU A 539 21.81 0.42 -11.33
N PRO A 540 23.04 0.62 -11.89
CA PRO A 540 24.06 -0.41 -11.79
C PRO A 540 24.39 -0.85 -10.37
N GLN A 541 24.40 0.09 -9.42
CA GLN A 541 24.62 -0.22 -8.01
C GLN A 541 23.43 -0.96 -7.41
N LEU A 542 22.21 -0.48 -7.68
CA LEU A 542 20.97 -1.14 -7.25
C LEU A 542 20.92 -2.59 -7.72
N ILE A 543 21.18 -2.84 -9.02
CA ILE A 543 21.20 -4.18 -9.61
C ILE A 543 22.27 -5.07 -8.95
N ALA A 544 23.41 -4.50 -8.58
CA ALA A 544 24.47 -5.25 -7.90
C ALA A 544 24.08 -5.62 -6.46
N ASP A 545 23.46 -4.68 -5.76
CA ASP A 545 22.99 -4.86 -4.38
C ASP A 545 21.85 -5.88 -4.32
N ASP A 546 20.85 -5.77 -5.22
CA ASP A 546 19.66 -6.62 -5.24
C ASP A 546 19.93 -8.09 -5.58
N LYS A 547 20.99 -8.40 -6.31
CA LYS A 547 21.37 -9.80 -6.61
C LYS A 547 21.66 -10.63 -5.37
N GLY A 548 21.96 -10.00 -4.25
CA GLY A 548 22.23 -10.65 -2.97
C GLY A 548 20.98 -11.00 -2.16
N TYR A 549 19.78 -10.52 -2.57
CA TYR A 549 18.53 -10.76 -1.85
C TYR A 549 17.74 -11.93 -2.44
N VAL A 550 16.94 -12.58 -1.59
CA VAL A 550 15.94 -13.55 -2.04
C VAL A 550 14.94 -12.83 -2.96
N GLY A 551 14.70 -13.38 -4.14
CA GLY A 551 13.84 -12.73 -5.15
C GLY A 551 14.50 -11.60 -5.95
N GLY A 552 15.68 -11.10 -5.56
CA GLY A 552 16.38 -10.00 -6.23
C GLY A 552 16.72 -10.29 -7.69
N SER A 553 16.96 -11.55 -8.06
CA SER A 553 17.18 -11.94 -9.46
C SER A 553 15.95 -11.69 -10.34
N SER A 554 14.73 -11.87 -9.81
CA SER A 554 13.48 -11.58 -10.54
C SER A 554 13.30 -10.09 -10.70
N TRP A 555 13.58 -9.32 -9.65
CA TRP A 555 13.56 -7.87 -9.69
C TRP A 555 14.55 -7.28 -10.72
N VAL A 556 15.78 -7.78 -10.74
CA VAL A 556 16.79 -7.40 -11.73
C VAL A 556 16.32 -7.72 -13.15
N LYS A 557 15.63 -8.85 -13.38
CA LYS A 557 15.01 -9.15 -14.68
C LYS A 557 13.89 -8.18 -15.05
N HIS A 558 13.13 -7.73 -14.07
CA HIS A 558 12.07 -6.74 -14.26
C HIS A 558 12.64 -5.39 -14.69
N ILE A 559 13.68 -4.90 -14.03
CA ILE A 559 14.44 -3.72 -14.47
C ILE A 559 15.04 -3.97 -15.84
N GLY A 560 15.58 -5.18 -16.06
CA GLY A 560 15.97 -5.74 -17.35
C GLY A 560 17.08 -5.01 -18.10
N LEU A 561 17.78 -4.13 -17.42
CA LEU A 561 18.84 -3.33 -17.97
C LEU A 561 20.18 -3.84 -17.42
N ASP A 562 21.11 -4.16 -18.30
CA ASP A 562 22.47 -4.56 -17.97
C ASP A 562 23.48 -3.49 -18.38
N GLY A 563 24.65 -3.49 -17.74
CA GLY A 563 25.83 -2.73 -18.14
C GLY A 563 25.57 -1.29 -18.58
N GLU A 564 25.77 -1.02 -19.86
CA GLU A 564 25.63 0.31 -20.48
C GLU A 564 24.17 0.79 -20.45
N GLY A 565 23.20 -0.12 -20.65
CA GLY A 565 21.76 0.20 -20.63
C GLY A 565 21.35 0.80 -19.29
N SER A 566 21.75 0.18 -18.17
CA SER A 566 21.42 0.71 -16.84
C SER A 566 22.12 2.04 -16.52
N ARG A 567 23.32 2.29 -17.07
CA ARG A 567 24.02 3.58 -16.93
C ARG A 567 23.30 4.69 -17.68
N SER A 568 22.84 4.43 -18.91
CA SER A 568 22.22 5.43 -19.78
C SER A 568 20.89 5.96 -19.24
N VAL A 569 20.25 5.25 -18.31
CA VAL A 569 18.99 5.65 -17.66
C VAL A 569 19.14 5.89 -16.15
N SER A 570 20.37 6.07 -15.67
CA SER A 570 20.64 6.41 -14.27
C SER A 570 20.90 7.90 -14.10
N PRO A 571 20.09 8.62 -13.32
CA PRO A 571 20.31 10.04 -13.02
C PRO A 571 21.72 10.31 -12.49
N PHE A 572 22.28 9.37 -11.72
CA PHE A 572 23.66 9.45 -11.21
C PHE A 572 24.70 9.59 -12.33
N HIS A 573 24.52 8.87 -13.44
CA HIS A 573 25.46 8.92 -14.57
C HIS A 573 25.16 10.10 -15.51
N GLN A 574 23.98 10.70 -15.42
CA GLN A 574 23.54 11.85 -16.21
C GLN A 574 23.51 13.16 -15.39
N ALA A 575 24.20 13.23 -14.27
CA ALA A 575 24.16 14.36 -13.36
C ALA A 575 24.53 15.70 -14.03
N GLU A 576 25.32 15.69 -15.10
CA GLU A 576 25.73 16.88 -15.85
C GLU A 576 24.58 17.47 -16.69
N SER A 577 23.56 16.66 -17.02
CA SER A 577 22.34 17.10 -17.72
C SER A 577 21.32 17.74 -16.78
N VAL A 578 21.46 17.55 -15.47
CA VAL A 578 20.55 18.14 -14.46
C VAL A 578 20.88 19.61 -14.28
N THR A 579 20.13 20.48 -14.91
CA THR A 579 20.31 21.95 -14.85
C THR A 579 19.36 22.64 -13.89
N SER A 580 18.17 22.07 -13.67
CA SER A 580 17.17 22.58 -12.73
C SER A 580 17.44 22.10 -11.29
N PRO A 581 17.02 22.86 -10.27
CA PRO A 581 17.22 22.51 -8.86
C PRO A 581 16.58 21.15 -8.50
N LEU A 582 17.33 20.31 -7.76
CA LEU A 582 16.85 19.05 -7.20
C LEU A 582 16.95 19.09 -5.67
N LEU A 583 15.83 18.86 -5.00
CA LEU A 583 15.78 18.56 -3.57
C LEU A 583 15.78 17.03 -3.37
N ILE A 584 16.78 16.53 -2.68
CA ILE A 584 16.87 15.14 -2.25
C ILE A 584 16.51 15.05 -0.78
N ILE A 585 15.51 14.26 -0.44
CA ILE A 585 15.10 13.94 0.94
C ILE A 585 15.30 12.44 1.16
N TYR A 586 15.94 12.06 2.26
CA TYR A 586 16.09 10.66 2.62
C TYR A 586 16.10 10.45 4.14
N THR A 587 15.70 9.25 4.58
CA THR A 587 15.76 8.82 5.97
C THR A 587 16.96 7.92 6.21
N LYS A 588 17.58 8.03 7.40
CA LYS A 588 18.75 7.20 7.75
C LYS A 588 18.42 5.74 7.97
N ASP A 589 17.20 5.48 8.40
CA ASP A 589 16.64 4.18 8.76
C ASP A 589 15.82 3.54 7.63
N ASP A 590 15.98 4.02 6.38
CA ASP A 590 15.34 3.40 5.22
C ASP A 590 15.89 1.99 4.99
N GLY A 591 15.06 0.97 5.24
CA GLY A 591 15.39 -0.43 5.05
C GLY A 591 15.19 -0.95 3.61
N ARG A 592 14.66 -0.10 2.69
CA ARG A 592 14.41 -0.47 1.29
C ARG A 592 15.41 0.15 0.33
N VAL A 593 15.67 1.44 0.51
CA VAL A 593 16.61 2.18 -0.35
C VAL A 593 17.84 2.56 0.46
N PRO A 594 19.01 2.00 0.15
CA PRO A 594 20.24 2.33 0.86
C PRO A 594 20.55 3.84 0.80
N THR A 595 20.89 4.43 1.93
CA THR A 595 21.21 5.87 2.03
C THR A 595 22.39 6.28 1.15
N SER A 596 23.22 5.32 0.73
CA SER A 596 24.32 5.50 -0.23
C SER A 596 23.84 6.05 -1.56
N GLN A 597 22.61 5.71 -2.00
CA GLN A 597 22.03 6.22 -3.25
C GLN A 597 21.90 7.76 -3.19
N ALA A 598 21.24 8.29 -2.15
CA ALA A 598 21.05 9.73 -1.97
C ALA A 598 22.38 10.48 -1.76
N LYS A 599 23.26 9.95 -0.90
CA LYS A 599 24.55 10.56 -0.61
C LYS A 599 25.47 10.60 -1.84
N ALA A 600 25.50 9.51 -2.62
CA ALA A 600 26.30 9.44 -3.85
C ALA A 600 25.76 10.42 -4.91
N MET A 601 24.42 10.47 -5.10
CA MET A 601 23.80 11.38 -6.06
C MET A 601 24.07 12.85 -5.71
N HIS A 602 23.86 13.24 -4.44
CA HIS A 602 24.18 14.59 -3.98
C HIS A 602 25.64 14.97 -4.25
N LYS A 603 26.59 14.07 -3.93
CA LYS A 603 28.02 14.30 -4.20
C LYS A 603 28.30 14.42 -5.70
N ARG A 604 27.63 13.63 -6.54
CA ARG A 604 27.80 13.65 -8.00
C ARG A 604 27.29 14.94 -8.60
N LEU A 605 26.08 15.40 -8.22
CA LEU A 605 25.49 16.67 -8.67
C LEU A 605 26.34 17.86 -8.26
N ARG A 606 26.84 17.88 -7.03
CA ARG A 606 27.75 18.96 -6.58
C ARG A 606 29.02 19.02 -7.42
N ARG A 607 29.61 17.88 -7.82
CA ARG A 607 30.76 17.82 -8.71
C ARG A 607 30.42 18.33 -10.12
N ALA A 608 29.23 18.01 -10.61
CA ALA A 608 28.72 18.50 -11.89
C ALA A 608 28.33 20.00 -11.85
N LYS A 609 28.36 20.62 -10.67
CA LYS A 609 27.88 22.01 -10.40
C LYS A 609 26.38 22.19 -10.66
N SER A 610 25.62 21.12 -10.64
CA SER A 610 24.17 21.14 -10.71
C SER A 610 23.58 21.63 -9.39
N PRO A 611 22.49 22.44 -9.40
CA PRO A 611 21.89 22.95 -8.18
C PRO A 611 21.18 21.81 -7.43
N VAL A 612 21.66 21.50 -6.22
CA VAL A 612 21.15 20.40 -5.40
C VAL A 612 21.09 20.79 -3.93
N THR A 613 19.99 20.43 -3.29
CA THR A 613 19.79 20.52 -1.83
C THR A 613 19.56 19.11 -1.28
N LEU A 614 20.11 18.83 -0.10
CA LEU A 614 19.95 17.55 0.60
C LEU A 614 19.29 17.77 1.96
N LEU A 615 18.23 17.03 2.24
CA LEU A 615 17.64 16.91 3.57
C LEU A 615 17.79 15.48 4.06
N GLU A 616 18.54 15.32 5.14
CA GLU A 616 18.67 14.07 5.88
C GLU A 616 17.69 14.08 7.05
N LEU A 617 16.89 13.03 7.18
CA LEU A 617 15.97 12.77 8.27
C LEU A 617 16.51 11.63 9.11
N GLU A 618 16.48 11.78 10.44
CA GLU A 618 17.07 10.82 11.37
C GLU A 618 16.31 9.50 11.42
N SER A 619 14.98 9.56 11.28
CA SER A 619 14.08 8.41 11.35
C SER A 619 12.85 8.61 10.49
N GLY A 620 12.05 7.56 10.32
CA GLY A 620 10.80 7.57 9.57
C GLY A 620 10.69 6.42 8.58
N GLY A 621 11.76 5.65 8.41
CA GLY A 621 11.80 4.53 7.48
C GLY A 621 11.54 4.95 6.03
N HIS A 622 11.24 3.99 5.18
CA HIS A 622 10.97 4.25 3.76
C HIS A 622 9.73 5.13 3.53
N SER A 623 8.73 5.04 4.39
CA SER A 623 7.40 5.67 4.23
C SER A 623 7.16 6.91 5.10
N LEU A 624 8.21 7.48 5.73
CA LEU A 624 8.10 8.60 6.67
C LEU A 624 7.04 8.36 7.77
N ASN A 625 7.10 7.20 8.41
CA ASN A 625 6.18 6.79 9.48
C ASN A 625 6.52 7.45 10.83
N ASN A 626 7.00 8.69 10.77
CA ASN A 626 7.30 9.53 11.92
C ASN A 626 6.78 10.95 11.66
N GLU A 627 5.91 11.45 12.54
CA GLU A 627 5.27 12.76 12.35
C GLU A 627 6.28 13.91 12.25
N THR A 628 7.34 13.88 13.06
CA THR A 628 8.38 14.92 13.05
C THR A 628 9.16 14.91 11.74
N ALA A 629 9.54 13.73 11.28
CA ALA A 629 10.25 13.57 10.00
C ALA A 629 9.36 14.00 8.83
N ARG A 630 8.09 13.56 8.83
CA ARG A 630 7.10 13.93 7.82
C ARG A 630 6.88 15.44 7.79
N LEU A 631 6.72 16.08 8.96
CA LEU A 631 6.56 17.55 9.04
C LEU A 631 7.78 18.28 8.47
N ARG A 632 9.00 17.88 8.86
CA ARG A 632 10.23 18.48 8.33
C ARG A 632 10.35 18.32 6.82
N ALA A 633 9.95 17.16 6.29
CA ALA A 633 9.92 16.94 4.85
C ALA A 633 8.92 17.88 4.16
N LEU A 634 7.68 17.99 4.65
CA LEU A 634 6.64 18.86 4.07
C LEU A 634 7.02 20.32 4.14
N GLU A 635 7.55 20.81 5.25
CA GLU A 635 8.02 22.19 5.40
C GLU A 635 9.18 22.49 4.41
N ARG A 636 10.12 21.56 4.25
CA ARG A 636 11.22 21.75 3.29
C ARG A 636 10.75 21.71 1.84
N ILE A 637 9.78 20.84 1.53
CA ILE A 637 9.11 20.79 0.22
C ILE A 637 8.44 22.13 -0.07
N GLU A 638 7.62 22.66 0.84
CA GLU A 638 6.94 23.95 0.69
C GLU A 638 7.95 25.09 0.49
N GLN A 639 8.98 25.13 1.31
CA GLN A 639 10.04 26.14 1.18
C GLN A 639 10.73 26.05 -0.19
N PHE A 640 11.12 24.85 -0.63
CA PHE A 640 11.82 24.64 -1.90
C PHE A 640 10.95 25.02 -3.10
N LEU A 641 9.69 24.62 -3.11
CA LEU A 641 8.74 24.99 -4.17
C LEU A 641 8.50 26.51 -4.22
N ASN A 642 8.40 27.18 -3.06
CA ASN A 642 8.31 28.63 -3.00
C ASN A 642 9.58 29.34 -3.50
N GLU A 643 10.76 28.76 -3.30
CA GLU A 643 12.04 29.31 -3.80
C GLU A 643 12.18 29.15 -5.32
N THR A 644 11.61 28.07 -5.91
CA THR A 644 11.84 27.69 -7.30
C THR A 644 10.70 28.05 -8.25
N LEU A 645 9.44 28.05 -7.78
CA LEU A 645 8.25 28.34 -8.59
C LEU A 645 7.61 29.71 -8.28
N LYS A 646 8.34 30.63 -7.66
CA LYS A 646 7.81 31.99 -7.41
C LYS A 646 7.33 32.63 -8.70
N SER A 647 6.10 33.16 -8.64
CA SER A 647 5.65 34.14 -9.62
C SER A 647 6.55 35.37 -9.49
N ASN A 648 7.20 35.78 -10.57
CA ASN A 648 7.83 37.08 -10.67
C ASN A 648 6.81 38.21 -10.55
#